data_1491f0abeb8a589ef2e2314e49d24307
#
_entry.id   1491f0abeb8a589ef2e2314e49d24307
#
_cell.length_a   1.000
_cell.length_b   1.000
_cell.length_c   1.000
_cell.angle_alpha   90.00
_cell.angle_beta   90.00
_cell.angle_gamma   90.00
#
_symmetry.space_group_name_H-M   'P 1'
#
loop_
_entity.id
_entity.type
_entity.pdbx_description
1 polymer ?
#
loop_
_entity_poly.entity_id
_entity_poly.type
_entity_poly.pdbx_seq_one_letter_code
_entity_poly.pdbx_strand_id
1 'polypeptide(L)'
;MKNTVKSLMAGLMATGCLIAYGVTWTHLETGGASVAEPHESVSAKNAEWSALQVGREIAGEDDWRGFNRFMFAVQDAAMDYIATPINHVYCSVLPKPVIRGVDNAIDNSEYPIRFVATLLRGEGGCAWDETKRFAVNTVLGIGGLFDPAKNWFGIFSTEASLSGTFATWGIPRGPSLVLPFVPRVHVRDCAGYILDQGLDPKTYIDFFFPTGIGIGWSAALWPNDLAMAIDPWNANIKSSVDPYEAYRRAIAAKTLLDEKLAVYHYMNELAANEKGTRRPPVRRPPQRPAGLKGRWWDIAGYKPRAPAIDTLRIRLFAPTRDNDFWWMRSSVFNGDFAKDVAMRTVAIAPGFQDARYGFVPAPAHSAPQQRKRLVFVIPGIGGECDSASALAMAELLHDAGASAVTLDNPFNWRYAISANRGILPGNLPEDARRLSAFMRAVIDDLSRNGLVDDAEVSVVGWSMGGLFVSYLAKLENDGELGFKVDTLLAVNPPVDFNYAISTIESFIEPSKSWSREQMLEKFVDVTPRLLVWDKIHFDSTPDISEEDARYTVAAFLAATLPELVTCVTGKESSVSPRDYLTGFVPDSARHVGMKTIEDVLRGNAHVSVIHTRDDFLLDADDRDFLDNTFGDRITWFSAGAHCGMFHTPEFKREVLARLKLIEE
;
A
#
# COMPACT_ATOMS: atom_id res chain seq x y z
N MET A 1 -22.13 36.61 7.22
CA MET A 1 -20.68 36.66 6.95
C MET A 1 -19.83 37.15 8.11
N LYS A 2 -20.00 38.35 8.70
CA LYS A 2 -19.13 38.79 9.83
C LYS A 2 -19.23 37.93 11.09
N ASN A 3 -20.39 37.36 11.40
CA ASN A 3 -20.59 36.54 12.61
C ASN A 3 -20.14 35.09 12.43
N THR A 4 -20.28 34.50 11.23
CA THR A 4 -19.85 33.15 10.92
C THR A 4 -18.32 33.01 10.94
N VAL A 5 -17.61 34.00 10.38
CA VAL A 5 -16.14 34.06 10.45
C VAL A 5 -15.66 34.26 11.88
N LYS A 6 -16.39 35.06 12.70
CA LYS A 6 -16.07 35.22 14.11
C LYS A 6 -16.32 33.94 14.92
N SER A 7 -17.38 33.18 14.63
CA SER A 7 -17.64 31.90 15.29
C SER A 7 -16.63 30.82 14.91
N LEU A 8 -16.24 30.79 13.65
CA LEU A 8 -15.18 29.88 13.17
C LEU A 8 -13.81 30.22 13.76
N MET A 9 -13.47 31.52 13.79
CA MET A 9 -12.25 32.00 14.45
C MET A 9 -12.29 31.83 15.97
N ALA A 10 -13.43 32.02 16.62
CA ALA A 10 -13.58 31.82 18.07
C ALA A 10 -13.50 30.31 18.42
N GLY A 11 -14.04 29.42 17.57
CA GLY A 11 -13.89 27.96 17.72
C GLY A 11 -12.43 27.54 17.58
N LEU A 12 -11.73 28.05 16.57
CA LEU A 12 -10.31 27.77 16.34
C LEU A 12 -9.41 28.35 17.44
N MET A 13 -9.73 29.56 17.95
CA MET A 13 -8.99 30.17 19.07
C MET A 13 -9.30 29.51 20.42
N ALA A 14 -10.52 29.06 20.66
CA ALA A 14 -10.87 28.36 21.90
C ALA A 14 -10.19 26.98 21.96
N THR A 15 -10.12 26.26 20.82
CA THR A 15 -9.40 24.99 20.73
C THR A 15 -7.88 25.18 20.84
N GLY A 16 -7.34 26.22 20.22
CA GLY A 16 -5.92 26.58 20.32
C GLY A 16 -5.47 27.00 21.72
N CYS A 17 -6.32 27.75 22.48
CA CYS A 17 -6.01 28.20 23.84
C CYS A 17 -6.03 27.06 24.87
N LEU A 18 -6.86 26.04 24.70
CA LEU A 18 -6.88 24.87 25.61
C LEU A 18 -5.65 23.97 25.46
N ILE A 19 -5.04 23.94 24.27
CA ILE A 19 -3.84 23.12 23.97
C ILE A 19 -2.56 23.83 24.40
N ALA A 20 -2.52 25.18 24.41
CA ALA A 20 -1.33 25.97 24.78
C ALA A 20 -0.92 25.83 26.26
N TYR A 21 -1.80 25.36 27.14
CA TYR A 21 -1.52 25.21 28.57
C TYR A 21 -0.88 23.87 28.99
N GLY A 22 -0.76 22.90 28.06
CA GLY A 22 -0.27 21.54 28.37
C GLY A 22 1.08 21.14 27.77
N VAL A 23 1.66 21.94 26.87
CA VAL A 23 2.92 21.59 26.20
C VAL A 23 4.09 22.26 26.90
N THR A 24 4.71 21.58 27.85
CA THR A 24 6.00 22.02 28.41
C THR A 24 7.12 21.79 27.37
N TRP A 25 7.91 22.82 27.18
CA TRP A 25 9.02 22.97 26.22
C TRP A 25 10.21 21.98 26.37
N THR A 26 10.04 20.86 27.05
CA THR A 26 11.14 19.97 27.41
C THR A 26 11.58 18.98 26.31
N HIS A 27 10.95 18.95 25.14
CA HIS A 27 11.33 18.02 24.04
C HIS A 27 11.94 18.68 22.80
N LEU A 28 12.30 19.96 22.84
CA LEU A 28 12.87 20.68 21.69
C LEU A 28 14.41 20.84 21.72
N GLU A 29 15.08 20.33 22.74
CA GLU A 29 16.55 20.39 22.82
C GLU A 29 17.16 18.98 22.92
N THR A 30 17.26 18.26 21.82
CA THR A 30 18.30 17.24 21.65
C THR A 30 18.70 17.17 20.19
N GLY A 31 19.92 17.62 19.89
CA GLY A 31 20.67 17.17 18.73
C GLY A 31 20.94 18.17 17.62
N GLY A 32 21.49 19.34 17.96
CA GLY A 32 22.27 20.12 17.01
C GLY A 32 23.63 19.45 16.76
N ALA A 33 23.72 18.53 15.81
CA ALA A 33 24.98 18.12 15.24
C ALA A 33 25.25 18.95 13.99
N SER A 34 26.33 19.73 14.00
CA SER A 34 26.80 20.50 12.85
C SER A 34 27.16 19.50 11.72
N VAL A 35 26.43 19.57 10.62
CA VAL A 35 26.73 18.80 9.41
C VAL A 35 27.86 19.49 8.67
N ALA A 36 29.02 18.83 8.59
CA ALA A 36 30.07 19.21 7.67
C ALA A 36 29.57 19.02 6.24
N GLU A 37 29.80 20.01 5.37
CA GLU A 37 29.45 19.91 3.95
C GLU A 37 30.11 18.69 3.30
N PRO A 38 29.33 17.87 2.56
CA PRO A 38 29.92 16.74 1.83
C PRO A 38 30.63 17.24 0.57
N HIS A 39 31.87 16.79 0.37
CA HIS A 39 32.55 16.92 -0.90
C HIS A 39 31.69 16.30 -2.03
N GLU A 40 31.33 17.09 -3.02
CA GLU A 40 30.66 16.65 -4.25
C GLU A 40 31.53 15.61 -4.98
N SER A 41 31.19 14.34 -4.86
CA SER A 41 31.67 13.32 -5.77
C SER A 41 30.81 13.33 -7.04
N VAL A 42 31.42 13.13 -8.20
CA VAL A 42 30.80 13.11 -9.53
C VAL A 42 29.66 12.05 -9.66
N SER A 43 29.54 11.13 -8.72
CA SER A 43 28.48 10.14 -8.57
C SER A 43 27.10 10.74 -8.23
N ALA A 44 27.05 11.92 -7.62
CA ALA A 44 25.80 12.55 -7.21
C ALA A 44 24.93 13.09 -8.38
N LYS A 45 25.51 13.26 -9.58
CA LYS A 45 24.78 13.77 -10.76
C LYS A 45 23.88 12.73 -11.44
N ASN A 46 24.03 11.46 -11.12
CA ASN A 46 23.20 10.37 -11.65
C ASN A 46 22.30 9.73 -10.59
N ALA A 47 22.07 10.42 -9.47
CA ALA A 47 21.15 9.97 -8.44
C ALA A 47 19.74 9.87 -8.99
N GLU A 48 19.33 8.64 -9.21
CA GLU A 48 18.06 8.27 -9.79
C GLU A 48 16.90 8.69 -8.89
N TRP A 49 15.83 9.13 -9.53
CA TRP A 49 14.60 9.57 -8.89
C TRP A 49 13.93 8.43 -8.13
N SER A 50 14.04 8.45 -6.82
CA SER A 50 13.24 7.61 -5.94
C SER A 50 11.82 8.21 -5.79
N ALA A 51 10.82 7.39 -5.46
CA ALA A 51 9.48 7.89 -5.13
C ALA A 51 9.51 8.92 -3.99
N LEU A 52 10.51 8.84 -3.09
CA LEU A 52 10.80 9.83 -2.06
C LEU A 52 11.19 11.20 -2.65
N GLN A 53 12.03 11.22 -3.68
CA GLN A 53 12.41 12.46 -4.36
C GLN A 53 11.24 13.03 -5.16
N VAL A 54 10.46 12.17 -5.84
CA VAL A 54 9.21 12.58 -6.48
C VAL A 54 8.24 13.18 -5.47
N GLY A 55 8.05 12.55 -4.31
CA GLY A 55 7.22 13.09 -3.24
C GLY A 55 7.72 14.44 -2.70
N ARG A 56 9.04 14.64 -2.58
CA ARG A 56 9.64 15.94 -2.22
C ARG A 56 9.37 17.01 -3.26
N GLU A 57 9.53 16.66 -4.54
CA GLU A 57 9.26 17.58 -5.64
C GLU A 57 7.80 18.03 -5.68
N ILE A 58 6.88 17.08 -5.51
CA ILE A 58 5.44 17.36 -5.46
C ILE A 58 5.11 18.26 -4.27
N ALA A 59 5.71 18.00 -3.11
CA ALA A 59 5.53 18.81 -1.91
C ALA A 59 6.18 20.20 -2.02
N GLY A 60 7.17 20.38 -2.92
CA GLY A 60 7.87 21.63 -3.14
C GLY A 60 8.77 22.06 -1.97
N GLU A 61 9.38 23.23 -2.11
CA GLU A 61 10.16 23.87 -1.04
C GLU A 61 9.27 24.24 0.15
N ASP A 62 9.85 24.25 1.32
CA ASP A 62 9.16 24.55 2.58
C ASP A 62 9.65 25.87 3.14
N ASP A 63 9.25 26.96 2.50
CA ASP A 63 9.65 28.33 2.85
C ASP A 63 9.29 28.71 4.29
N TRP A 64 8.23 28.12 4.83
CA TRP A 64 7.72 28.40 6.17
C TRP A 64 7.88 27.21 7.12
N ARG A 65 8.95 26.46 6.98
CA ARG A 65 9.17 25.19 7.68
C ARG A 65 8.94 25.25 9.18
N GLY A 66 9.42 26.30 9.86
CA GLY A 66 9.23 26.45 11.30
C GLY A 66 7.75 26.59 11.68
N PHE A 67 7.01 27.41 10.94
CA PHE A 67 5.57 27.59 11.13
C PHE A 67 4.81 26.31 10.78
N ASN A 68 5.10 25.70 9.64
CA ASN A 68 4.44 24.50 9.17
C ASN A 68 4.65 23.31 10.12
N ARG A 69 5.87 23.10 10.63
CA ARG A 69 6.15 22.08 11.65
C ARG A 69 5.40 22.35 12.97
N PHE A 70 5.30 23.60 13.39
CA PHE A 70 4.51 23.94 14.57
C PHE A 70 3.02 23.62 14.35
N MET A 71 2.45 24.00 13.22
CA MET A 71 1.06 23.71 12.90
C MET A 71 0.79 22.20 12.74
N PHE A 72 1.75 21.45 12.17
CA PHE A 72 1.68 20.00 12.15
C PHE A 72 1.71 19.40 13.56
N ALA A 73 2.58 19.89 14.44
CA ALA A 73 2.63 19.41 15.83
C ALA A 73 1.31 19.66 16.58
N VAL A 74 0.63 20.79 16.31
CA VAL A 74 -0.72 21.07 16.84
C VAL A 74 -1.72 20.04 16.31
N GLN A 75 -1.68 19.74 15.01
CA GLN A 75 -2.56 18.73 14.41
C GLN A 75 -2.27 17.33 14.97
N ASP A 76 -1.01 16.94 15.07
CA ASP A 76 -0.59 15.63 15.58
C ASP A 76 -1.03 15.43 17.04
N ALA A 77 -0.84 16.45 17.88
CA ALA A 77 -1.34 16.44 19.25
C ALA A 77 -2.88 16.33 19.31
N ALA A 78 -3.60 17.03 18.41
CA ALA A 78 -5.05 16.93 18.35
C ALA A 78 -5.50 15.53 17.88
N MET A 79 -4.78 14.89 16.95
CA MET A 79 -5.05 13.52 16.54
C MET A 79 -4.87 12.54 17.71
N ASP A 80 -3.84 12.71 18.54
CA ASP A 80 -3.58 11.82 19.67
C ASP A 80 -4.55 12.01 20.84
N TYR A 81 -4.73 13.25 21.26
CA TYR A 81 -5.43 13.54 22.53
C TYR A 81 -6.93 13.77 22.36
N ILE A 82 -7.39 14.07 21.15
CA ILE A 82 -8.81 14.37 20.87
C ILE A 82 -9.39 13.34 19.90
N ALA A 83 -8.79 13.22 18.71
CA ALA A 83 -9.36 12.42 17.63
C ALA A 83 -9.36 10.92 17.96
N THR A 84 -8.23 10.38 18.41
CA THR A 84 -8.09 8.94 18.72
C THR A 84 -9.02 8.48 19.83
N PRO A 85 -9.17 9.16 21.00
CA PRO A 85 -10.15 8.78 22.00
C PRO A 85 -11.60 8.82 21.50
N ILE A 86 -11.97 9.88 20.76
CA ILE A 86 -13.33 10.00 20.18
C ILE A 86 -13.59 8.87 19.19
N ASN A 87 -12.63 8.59 18.31
CA ASN A 87 -12.74 7.50 17.36
C ASN A 87 -12.90 6.13 18.05
N HIS A 88 -12.14 5.89 19.10
CA HIS A 88 -12.24 4.64 19.86
C HIS A 88 -13.67 4.45 20.41
N VAL A 89 -14.26 5.50 21.00
CA VAL A 89 -15.65 5.43 21.48
C VAL A 89 -16.62 5.25 20.31
N TYR A 90 -16.48 6.04 19.23
CA TYR A 90 -17.35 6.00 18.07
C TYR A 90 -17.36 4.60 17.41
N CYS A 91 -16.19 4.03 17.15
CA CYS A 91 -16.05 2.71 16.54
C CYS A 91 -16.45 1.55 17.48
N SER A 92 -16.45 1.77 18.81
CA SER A 92 -16.94 0.77 19.76
C SER A 92 -18.47 0.71 19.84
N VAL A 93 -19.15 1.80 19.53
CA VAL A 93 -20.62 1.93 19.62
C VAL A 93 -21.30 1.62 18.27
N LEU A 94 -20.71 2.11 17.16
CA LEU A 94 -21.30 2.00 15.84
C LEU A 94 -20.68 0.84 15.03
N PRO A 95 -21.53 -0.05 14.47
CA PRO A 95 -21.05 -1.05 13.53
C PRO A 95 -20.43 -0.42 12.27
N LYS A 96 -19.37 -1.01 11.74
CA LYS A 96 -18.68 -0.56 10.52
C LYS A 96 -19.61 -0.23 9.33
N PRO A 97 -20.68 -1.02 9.04
CA PRO A 97 -21.61 -0.69 7.96
C PRO A 97 -22.34 0.66 8.16
N VAL A 98 -22.61 1.02 9.40
CA VAL A 98 -23.25 2.31 9.72
C VAL A 98 -22.25 3.45 9.48
N ILE A 99 -21.00 3.28 9.91
CA ILE A 99 -19.91 4.24 9.67
C ILE A 99 -19.74 4.49 8.16
N ARG A 100 -19.67 3.42 7.36
CA ARG A 100 -19.60 3.52 5.89
C ARG A 100 -20.85 4.15 5.26
N GLY A 101 -22.01 3.83 5.76
CA GLY A 101 -23.26 4.46 5.29
C GLY A 101 -23.26 5.96 5.55
N VAL A 102 -22.81 6.39 6.72
CA VAL A 102 -22.66 7.82 7.04
C VAL A 102 -21.63 8.47 6.12
N ASP A 103 -20.48 7.83 5.87
CA ASP A 103 -19.45 8.31 4.95
C ASP A 103 -20.00 8.50 3.52
N ASN A 104 -20.71 7.52 2.98
CA ASN A 104 -21.37 7.62 1.69
C ASN A 104 -22.38 8.78 1.64
N ALA A 105 -23.13 9.03 2.73
CA ALA A 105 -24.09 10.12 2.79
C ALA A 105 -23.39 11.49 2.86
N ILE A 106 -22.25 11.57 3.54
CA ILE A 106 -21.38 12.74 3.55
C ILE A 106 -20.87 13.01 2.12
N ASP A 107 -20.28 12.00 1.47
CA ASP A 107 -19.80 12.12 0.08
C ASP A 107 -20.93 12.55 -0.87
N ASN A 108 -22.12 11.96 -0.76
CA ASN A 108 -23.27 12.34 -1.58
C ASN A 108 -23.68 13.81 -1.33
N SER A 109 -23.57 14.30 -0.10
CA SER A 109 -23.89 15.71 0.25
C SER A 109 -22.91 16.72 -0.34
N GLU A 110 -21.69 16.31 -0.69
CA GLU A 110 -20.64 17.15 -1.30
C GLU A 110 -20.85 17.35 -2.82
N TYR A 111 -21.93 16.81 -3.39
CA TYR A 111 -22.33 17.03 -4.78
C TYR A 111 -22.21 18.49 -5.25
N PRO A 112 -22.64 19.54 -4.50
CA PRO A 112 -22.53 20.91 -4.99
C PRO A 112 -21.09 21.36 -5.24
N ILE A 113 -20.13 20.89 -4.45
CA ILE A 113 -18.71 21.18 -4.63
C ILE A 113 -18.26 20.63 -5.97
N ARG A 114 -18.49 19.33 -6.21
CA ARG A 114 -18.06 18.62 -7.42
C ARG A 114 -18.76 19.17 -8.67
N PHE A 115 -20.06 19.45 -8.57
CA PHE A 115 -20.83 20.02 -9.66
C PHE A 115 -20.31 21.40 -10.07
N VAL A 116 -20.09 22.31 -9.12
CA VAL A 116 -19.58 23.65 -9.40
C VAL A 116 -18.14 23.58 -9.93
N ALA A 117 -17.30 22.75 -9.34
CA ALA A 117 -15.91 22.58 -9.77
C ALA A 117 -15.82 22.09 -11.21
N THR A 118 -16.60 21.09 -11.61
CA THR A 118 -16.65 20.56 -12.99
C THR A 118 -17.20 21.57 -13.98
N LEU A 119 -18.24 22.33 -13.61
CA LEU A 119 -18.76 23.42 -14.46
C LEU A 119 -17.72 24.52 -14.68
N LEU A 120 -17.00 24.94 -13.64
CA LEU A 120 -15.96 25.97 -13.72
C LEU A 120 -14.74 25.52 -14.55
N ARG A 121 -14.53 24.21 -14.70
CA ARG A 121 -13.53 23.62 -15.62
C ARG A 121 -14.02 23.54 -17.06
N GLY A 122 -15.31 23.76 -17.31
CA GLY A 122 -15.93 23.55 -18.64
C GLY A 122 -16.26 22.09 -18.95
N GLU A 123 -16.25 21.21 -17.95
CA GLU A 123 -16.47 19.77 -18.06
C GLU A 123 -17.97 19.45 -17.85
N GLY A 124 -18.83 19.88 -18.78
CA GLY A 124 -20.28 19.73 -18.66
C GLY A 124 -20.77 18.27 -18.59
N GLY A 125 -20.06 17.34 -19.24
CA GLY A 125 -20.34 15.90 -19.15
C GLY A 125 -20.14 15.37 -17.71
N CYS A 126 -19.01 15.72 -17.10
CA CYS A 126 -18.72 15.36 -15.71
C CYS A 126 -19.72 15.98 -14.72
N ALA A 127 -20.11 17.24 -14.93
CA ALA A 127 -21.15 17.89 -14.12
C ALA A 127 -22.50 17.15 -14.21
N TRP A 128 -22.83 16.64 -15.41
CA TRP A 128 -24.03 15.84 -15.60
C TRP A 128 -23.93 14.46 -14.93
N ASP A 129 -22.76 13.84 -14.96
CA ASP A 129 -22.51 12.57 -14.27
C ASP A 129 -22.60 12.70 -12.74
N GLU A 130 -22.03 13.77 -12.17
CA GLU A 130 -22.25 14.11 -10.76
C GLU A 130 -23.72 14.30 -10.42
N THR A 131 -24.49 14.95 -11.29
CA THR A 131 -25.94 15.13 -11.10
C THR A 131 -26.68 13.79 -11.11
N LYS A 132 -26.35 12.89 -12.06
CA LYS A 132 -26.91 11.53 -12.09
C LYS A 132 -26.53 10.76 -10.84
N ARG A 133 -25.26 10.82 -10.43
CA ARG A 133 -24.75 10.17 -9.23
C ARG A 133 -25.53 10.62 -7.99
N PHE A 134 -25.63 11.93 -7.78
CA PHE A 134 -26.41 12.50 -6.67
C PHE A 134 -27.87 12.03 -6.66
N ALA A 135 -28.55 12.08 -7.80
CA ALA A 135 -29.95 11.67 -7.91
C ALA A 135 -30.11 10.16 -7.61
N VAL A 136 -29.28 9.31 -8.19
CA VAL A 136 -29.32 7.86 -7.97
C VAL A 136 -29.04 7.51 -6.51
N ASN A 137 -28.01 8.09 -5.92
CA ASN A 137 -27.63 7.80 -4.53
C ASN A 137 -28.66 8.37 -3.54
N THR A 138 -29.27 9.52 -3.85
CA THR A 138 -30.31 10.08 -2.99
C THR A 138 -31.59 9.24 -3.03
N VAL A 139 -32.02 8.79 -4.22
CA VAL A 139 -33.32 8.07 -4.38
C VAL A 139 -33.13 6.58 -4.08
N LEU A 140 -32.22 5.91 -4.77
CA LEU A 140 -32.03 4.46 -4.63
C LEU A 140 -31.08 4.12 -3.48
N GLY A 141 -30.19 5.05 -3.11
CA GLY A 141 -29.23 4.89 -2.02
C GLY A 141 -29.74 5.35 -0.65
N ILE A 142 -31.04 5.64 -0.51
CA ILE A 142 -31.68 6.06 0.76
C ILE A 142 -30.97 7.29 1.33
N GLY A 143 -31.03 8.42 0.61
CA GLY A 143 -30.39 9.66 1.03
C GLY A 143 -28.85 9.66 0.92
N GLY A 144 -28.28 8.71 0.17
CA GLY A 144 -26.82 8.57 0.01
C GLY A 144 -26.17 7.59 0.99
N LEU A 145 -26.91 6.94 1.89
CA LEU A 145 -26.35 5.90 2.77
C LEU A 145 -25.71 4.74 1.99
N PHE A 146 -26.16 4.52 0.76
CA PHE A 146 -25.62 3.55 -0.17
C PHE A 146 -25.15 4.24 -1.44
N ASP A 147 -24.22 3.62 -2.19
CA ASP A 147 -23.71 4.14 -3.46
C ASP A 147 -24.11 3.25 -4.67
N PRO A 148 -25.41 3.17 -5.01
CA PRO A 148 -25.87 2.45 -6.19
C PRO A 148 -25.38 3.07 -7.50
N ALA A 149 -25.08 4.37 -7.54
CA ALA A 149 -24.53 5.02 -8.73
C ALA A 149 -23.23 4.37 -9.15
N LYS A 150 -22.28 4.19 -8.22
CA LYS A 150 -21.03 3.48 -8.45
C LYS A 150 -21.27 1.99 -8.68
N ASN A 151 -21.99 1.34 -7.76
CA ASN A 151 -22.03 -0.12 -7.66
C ASN A 151 -22.92 -0.79 -8.72
N TRP A 152 -23.99 -0.14 -9.15
CA TRP A 152 -24.95 -0.69 -10.12
C TRP A 152 -24.82 -0.08 -11.50
N PHE A 153 -24.46 1.20 -11.58
CA PHE A 153 -24.44 1.96 -12.83
C PHE A 153 -23.05 2.36 -13.29
N GLY A 154 -21.99 2.10 -12.49
CA GLY A 154 -20.60 2.43 -12.84
C GLY A 154 -20.35 3.94 -12.93
N ILE A 155 -21.18 4.77 -12.28
CA ILE A 155 -21.02 6.23 -12.26
C ILE A 155 -20.17 6.60 -11.04
N PHE A 156 -18.89 6.89 -11.28
CA PHE A 156 -17.93 7.24 -10.23
C PHE A 156 -17.98 8.73 -9.88
N SER A 157 -17.52 9.07 -8.67
CA SER A 157 -17.26 10.47 -8.28
C SER A 157 -16.11 11.04 -9.11
N THR A 158 -16.23 12.31 -9.50
CA THR A 158 -15.15 13.02 -10.21
C THR A 158 -14.05 13.50 -9.29
N GLU A 159 -14.24 13.45 -7.96
CA GLU A 159 -13.33 14.01 -6.94
C GLU A 159 -12.96 15.48 -7.22
N ALA A 160 -13.81 16.18 -7.97
CA ALA A 160 -13.57 17.55 -8.39
C ALA A 160 -13.69 18.52 -7.21
N SER A 161 -12.75 19.47 -7.14
CA SER A 161 -12.68 20.50 -6.11
C SER A 161 -12.28 21.84 -6.70
N LEU A 162 -12.49 22.94 -6.00
CA LEU A 162 -12.02 24.26 -6.42
C LEU A 162 -10.49 24.33 -6.42
N SER A 163 -9.82 23.61 -5.53
CA SER A 163 -8.36 23.46 -5.56
C SER A 163 -7.89 22.91 -6.92
N GLY A 164 -8.49 21.82 -7.39
CA GLY A 164 -8.19 21.24 -8.70
C GLY A 164 -8.63 22.16 -9.86
N THR A 165 -9.71 22.91 -9.70
CA THR A 165 -10.15 23.92 -10.69
C THR A 165 -9.11 25.03 -10.84
N PHE A 166 -8.55 25.51 -9.74
CA PHE A 166 -7.45 26.49 -9.80
C PHE A 166 -6.22 25.95 -10.50
N ALA A 167 -5.94 24.66 -10.35
CA ALA A 167 -4.86 23.99 -11.09
C ALA A 167 -5.11 24.00 -12.60
N THR A 168 -6.33 23.66 -13.04
CA THR A 168 -6.72 23.71 -14.47
C THR A 168 -6.66 25.11 -15.06
N TRP A 169 -6.88 26.15 -14.26
CA TRP A 169 -6.72 27.54 -14.67
C TRP A 169 -5.27 28.01 -14.69
N GLY A 170 -4.31 27.14 -14.39
CA GLY A 170 -2.88 27.46 -14.40
C GLY A 170 -2.43 28.29 -13.19
N ILE A 171 -3.23 28.38 -12.12
CA ILE A 171 -2.82 29.07 -10.90
C ILE A 171 -1.73 28.24 -10.22
N PRO A 172 -0.53 28.80 -9.97
CA PRO A 172 0.56 28.08 -9.33
C PRO A 172 0.20 27.70 -7.88
N ARG A 173 0.77 26.62 -7.38
CA ARG A 173 0.51 26.11 -6.02
C ARG A 173 0.87 27.11 -4.92
N GLY A 174 1.86 27.97 -5.19
CA GLY A 174 2.41 28.88 -4.21
C GLY A 174 3.26 28.17 -3.15
N PRO A 175 3.69 28.87 -2.10
CA PRO A 175 4.50 28.33 -1.02
C PRO A 175 3.79 27.22 -0.26
N SER A 176 4.57 26.36 0.40
CA SER A 176 4.04 25.31 1.27
C SER A 176 3.39 25.94 2.52
N LEU A 177 2.16 25.53 2.83
CA LEU A 177 1.39 26.01 3.98
C LEU A 177 0.65 24.83 4.62
N VAL A 178 0.99 24.50 5.84
CA VAL A 178 0.29 23.50 6.67
C VAL A 178 -0.60 24.22 7.67
N LEU A 179 -1.87 23.87 7.68
CA LEU A 179 -2.85 24.36 8.64
C LEU A 179 -3.53 23.16 9.32
N PRO A 180 -3.76 23.19 10.65
CA PRO A 180 -4.44 22.10 11.32
C PRO A 180 -5.84 21.87 10.74
N PHE A 181 -6.19 20.61 10.54
CA PHE A 181 -7.47 20.15 9.97
C PHE A 181 -7.78 20.63 8.54
N VAL A 182 -6.81 21.19 7.86
CA VAL A 182 -6.87 21.48 6.43
C VAL A 182 -6.01 20.44 5.71
N PRO A 183 -6.59 19.45 5.01
CA PRO A 183 -5.84 18.37 4.35
C PRO A 183 -5.24 18.87 3.02
N ARG A 184 -4.49 19.96 3.07
CA ARG A 184 -3.81 20.61 1.95
C ARG A 184 -2.47 21.18 2.46
N VAL A 185 -1.48 21.26 1.57
CA VAL A 185 -0.11 21.66 1.93
C VAL A 185 0.46 22.79 1.06
N HIS A 186 -0.39 23.48 0.28
CA HIS A 186 0.01 24.66 -0.50
C HIS A 186 -1.05 25.74 -0.39
N VAL A 187 -0.65 27.00 -0.52
CA VAL A 187 -1.55 28.17 -0.38
C VAL A 187 -2.74 28.10 -1.33
N ARG A 188 -2.51 27.80 -2.62
CA ARG A 188 -3.59 27.62 -3.60
C ARG A 188 -4.61 26.58 -3.15
N ASP A 189 -4.11 25.45 -2.70
CA ASP A 189 -4.92 24.28 -2.37
C ASP A 189 -5.69 24.51 -1.07
N CYS A 190 -5.06 25.19 -0.08
CA CYS A 190 -5.75 25.65 1.13
C CYS A 190 -6.86 26.65 0.81
N ALA A 191 -6.60 27.59 -0.11
CA ALA A 191 -7.62 28.57 -0.52
C ALA A 191 -8.80 27.87 -1.24
N GLY A 192 -8.51 26.93 -2.15
CA GLY A 192 -9.54 26.12 -2.81
C GLY A 192 -10.38 25.33 -1.81
N TYR A 193 -9.74 24.65 -0.86
CA TYR A 193 -10.43 23.90 0.19
C TYR A 193 -11.33 24.79 1.07
N ILE A 194 -10.88 25.98 1.45
CA ILE A 194 -11.70 26.92 2.22
C ILE A 194 -12.92 27.37 1.42
N LEU A 195 -12.78 27.56 0.11
CA LEU A 195 -13.91 27.89 -0.76
C LEU A 195 -14.84 26.70 -0.99
N ASP A 196 -14.31 25.47 -1.05
CA ASP A 196 -15.11 24.25 -1.08
C ASP A 196 -16.02 24.16 0.15
N GLN A 197 -15.53 24.52 1.34
CA GLN A 197 -16.36 24.59 2.56
C GLN A 197 -17.51 25.60 2.42
N GLY A 198 -17.35 26.63 1.60
CA GLY A 198 -18.40 27.58 1.28
C GLY A 198 -19.50 27.02 0.36
N LEU A 199 -19.24 25.93 -0.36
CA LEU A 199 -20.19 25.21 -1.21
C LEU A 199 -20.76 23.97 -0.51
N ASP A 200 -20.18 23.56 0.62
CA ASP A 200 -20.60 22.38 1.36
C ASP A 200 -21.92 22.64 2.10
N PRO A 201 -22.99 21.88 1.80
CA PRO A 201 -24.26 22.02 2.49
C PRO A 201 -24.16 21.86 4.01
N LYS A 202 -23.20 21.10 4.51
CA LYS A 202 -22.93 20.91 5.94
C LYS A 202 -22.67 22.25 6.65
N THR A 203 -22.03 23.19 5.97
CA THR A 203 -21.73 24.54 6.49
C THR A 203 -22.98 25.38 6.75
N TYR A 204 -24.08 25.08 6.05
CA TYR A 204 -25.33 25.83 6.13
C TYR A 204 -26.42 25.16 6.95
N ILE A 205 -26.18 23.98 7.48
CA ILE A 205 -27.18 23.25 8.30
C ILE A 205 -27.63 24.11 9.49
N ASP A 206 -26.69 24.82 10.14
CA ASP A 206 -27.00 25.74 11.25
C ASP A 206 -27.85 26.95 10.84
N PHE A 207 -27.86 27.30 9.54
CA PHE A 207 -28.68 28.38 9.00
C PHE A 207 -30.14 27.96 8.79
N PHE A 208 -30.35 26.71 8.39
CA PHE A 208 -31.70 26.19 8.06
C PHE A 208 -32.41 25.54 9.25
N PHE A 209 -31.68 25.14 10.27
CA PHE A 209 -32.24 24.48 11.45
C PHE A 209 -31.97 25.30 12.72
N PRO A 210 -32.88 25.26 13.72
CA PRO A 210 -32.72 26.02 14.97
C PRO A 210 -31.39 25.69 15.67
N THR A 211 -30.83 26.70 16.28
CA THR A 211 -29.57 26.67 17.07
C THR A 211 -29.50 25.42 17.95
N GLY A 212 -28.56 24.53 17.68
CA GLY A 212 -28.33 23.29 18.43
C GLY A 212 -28.45 22.03 17.57
N ILE A 213 -29.26 22.00 16.50
CA ILE A 213 -29.34 20.85 15.60
C ILE A 213 -28.12 20.78 14.69
N GLY A 214 -27.63 21.92 14.17
CA GLY A 214 -26.47 21.96 13.31
C GLY A 214 -25.18 21.65 14.06
N ILE A 215 -25.01 22.17 15.30
CA ILE A 215 -23.88 21.78 16.16
C ILE A 215 -23.94 20.28 16.46
N GLY A 216 -25.13 19.75 16.74
CA GLY A 216 -25.33 18.33 16.97
C GLY A 216 -25.03 17.48 15.73
N TRP A 217 -25.40 17.97 14.54
CA TRP A 217 -25.13 17.29 13.26
C TRP A 217 -23.63 17.28 12.92
N SER A 218 -22.99 18.43 12.98
CA SER A 218 -21.53 18.51 12.75
C SER A 218 -20.75 17.68 13.78
N ALA A 219 -21.17 17.72 15.06
CA ALA A 219 -20.59 16.89 16.10
C ALA A 219 -20.86 15.39 15.92
N ALA A 220 -21.89 15.00 15.17
CA ALA A 220 -22.17 13.60 14.84
C ALA A 220 -21.40 13.12 13.61
N LEU A 221 -21.15 13.99 12.63
CA LEU A 221 -20.44 13.65 11.39
C LEU A 221 -18.91 13.66 11.56
N TRP A 222 -18.37 14.61 12.34
CA TRP A 222 -16.93 14.73 12.56
C TRP A 222 -16.24 13.45 13.11
N PRO A 223 -16.83 12.67 14.06
CA PRO A 223 -16.28 11.39 14.44
C PRO A 223 -16.21 10.37 13.31
N ASN A 224 -17.11 10.44 12.32
CA ASN A 224 -17.05 9.59 11.15
C ASN A 224 -15.86 9.89 10.25
N ASP A 225 -15.61 11.18 9.96
CA ASP A 225 -14.43 11.61 9.21
C ASP A 225 -13.13 11.17 9.93
N LEU A 226 -13.10 11.27 11.27
CA LEU A 226 -11.98 10.77 12.08
C LEU A 226 -11.82 9.25 11.98
N ALA A 227 -12.94 8.51 12.00
CA ALA A 227 -12.90 7.05 11.89
C ALA A 227 -12.28 6.57 10.58
N MET A 228 -12.42 7.35 9.51
CA MET A 228 -11.82 7.07 8.21
C MET A 228 -10.35 7.55 8.13
N ALA A 229 -9.96 8.55 8.90
CA ALA A 229 -8.63 9.19 8.81
C ALA A 229 -7.58 8.62 9.77
N ILE A 230 -7.97 8.10 10.95
CA ILE A 230 -7.03 7.74 12.02
C ILE A 230 -6.15 6.54 11.67
N ASP A 231 -6.71 5.49 11.06
CA ASP A 231 -5.93 4.32 10.70
C ASP A 231 -4.85 4.66 9.65
N PRO A 232 -5.18 5.36 8.52
CA PRO A 232 -4.17 5.86 7.59
C PRO A 232 -3.15 6.82 8.23
N TRP A 233 -3.58 7.68 9.17
CA TRP A 233 -2.69 8.58 9.89
C TRP A 233 -1.63 7.80 10.68
N ASN A 234 -2.06 6.84 11.48
CA ASN A 234 -1.17 6.03 12.30
C ASN A 234 -0.25 5.15 11.44
N ALA A 235 -0.79 4.53 10.39
CA ALA A 235 -0.04 3.63 9.52
C ALA A 235 0.99 4.35 8.65
N ASN A 236 0.66 5.52 8.10
CA ASN A 236 1.48 6.16 7.08
C ASN A 236 2.24 7.40 7.57
N ILE A 237 1.69 8.11 8.55
CA ILE A 237 2.28 9.36 9.01
C ILE A 237 3.08 9.13 10.29
N LYS A 238 2.42 8.71 11.37
CA LYS A 238 3.07 8.51 12.67
C LYS A 238 4.18 7.47 12.68
N SER A 239 4.03 6.46 11.88
CA SER A 239 5.03 5.39 11.77
C SER A 239 6.24 5.74 10.92
N SER A 240 6.27 6.91 10.28
CA SER A 240 7.40 7.36 9.47
C SER A 240 8.53 7.97 10.30
N VAL A 241 9.73 8.03 9.73
CA VAL A 241 10.94 8.60 10.39
C VAL A 241 10.78 10.09 10.67
N ASP A 242 10.16 10.83 9.75
CA ASP A 242 9.76 12.22 9.94
C ASP A 242 8.27 12.36 9.60
N PRO A 243 7.38 12.28 10.61
CA PRO A 243 5.94 12.36 10.41
C PRO A 243 5.48 13.64 9.69
N TYR A 244 6.15 14.75 9.92
CA TYR A 244 5.83 16.01 9.25
C TYR A 244 6.12 15.94 7.74
N GLU A 245 7.28 15.44 7.35
CA GLU A 245 7.61 15.30 5.94
C GLU A 245 6.78 14.22 5.25
N ALA A 246 6.46 13.13 5.95
CA ALA A 246 5.54 12.11 5.44
C ALA A 246 4.14 12.71 5.19
N TYR A 247 3.62 13.51 6.10
CA TYR A 247 2.35 14.22 5.95
C TYR A 247 2.37 15.15 4.72
N ARG A 248 3.38 16.02 4.61
CA ARG A 248 3.49 16.93 3.46
C ARG A 248 3.47 16.18 2.13
N ARG A 249 4.27 15.12 2.03
CA ARG A 249 4.37 14.31 0.81
C ARG A 249 3.08 13.56 0.50
N ALA A 250 2.47 12.94 1.50
CA ALA A 250 1.24 12.19 1.33
C ALA A 250 0.08 13.09 0.88
N ILE A 251 -0.09 14.25 1.51
CA ILE A 251 -1.15 15.19 1.15
C ILE A 251 -0.88 15.85 -0.21
N ALA A 252 0.36 16.24 -0.51
CA ALA A 252 0.71 16.79 -1.82
C ALA A 252 0.48 15.77 -2.95
N ALA A 253 0.87 14.51 -2.73
CA ALA A 253 0.65 13.42 -3.67
C ALA A 253 -0.85 13.15 -3.87
N LYS A 254 -1.63 13.10 -2.76
CA LYS A 254 -3.09 12.94 -2.83
C LYS A 254 -3.74 14.08 -3.61
N THR A 255 -3.39 15.32 -3.33
CA THR A 255 -3.94 16.49 -4.02
C THR A 255 -3.66 16.43 -5.53
N LEU A 256 -2.42 16.08 -5.90
CA LEU A 256 -2.06 15.94 -7.31
C LEU A 256 -2.80 14.77 -7.97
N LEU A 257 -2.98 13.67 -7.24
CA LEU A 257 -3.73 12.52 -7.70
C LEU A 257 -5.20 12.86 -7.94
N ASP A 258 -5.85 13.54 -7.00
CA ASP A 258 -7.23 14.01 -7.12
C ASP A 258 -7.39 14.93 -8.36
N GLU A 259 -6.44 15.85 -8.59
CA GLU A 259 -6.40 16.73 -9.76
C GLU A 259 -6.36 15.93 -11.09
N LYS A 260 -5.57 14.85 -11.13
CA LYS A 260 -5.38 14.04 -12.34
C LYS A 260 -6.50 13.00 -12.52
N LEU A 261 -7.04 12.43 -11.46
CA LEU A 261 -8.17 11.51 -11.54
C LEU A 261 -9.41 12.20 -12.13
N ALA A 262 -9.68 13.42 -11.75
CA ALA A 262 -10.77 14.20 -12.32
C ALA A 262 -10.65 14.36 -13.85
N VAL A 263 -9.43 14.63 -14.35
CA VAL A 263 -9.16 14.70 -15.79
C VAL A 263 -9.23 13.31 -16.45
N TYR A 264 -8.74 12.29 -15.78
CA TYR A 264 -8.63 10.94 -16.32
C TYR A 264 -10.00 10.26 -16.51
N HIS A 265 -10.95 10.46 -15.61
CA HIS A 265 -12.31 9.97 -15.79
C HIS A 265 -12.96 10.54 -17.05
N TYR A 266 -12.78 11.82 -17.29
CA TYR A 266 -13.26 12.49 -18.50
C TYR A 266 -12.56 11.94 -19.76
N MET A 267 -11.25 11.79 -19.74
CA MET A 267 -10.47 11.29 -20.87
C MET A 267 -10.78 9.82 -21.20
N ASN A 268 -11.09 8.98 -20.19
CA ASN A 268 -11.48 7.59 -20.43
C ASN A 268 -12.85 7.45 -21.08
N GLU A 269 -13.82 8.30 -20.74
CA GLU A 269 -15.11 8.32 -21.44
C GLU A 269 -14.93 8.75 -22.88
N LEU A 270 -14.11 9.76 -23.16
CA LEU A 270 -13.76 10.17 -24.52
C LEU A 270 -13.05 9.04 -25.27
N ALA A 271 -12.07 8.39 -24.66
CA ALA A 271 -11.31 7.30 -25.26
C ALA A 271 -12.14 6.01 -25.45
N ALA A 272 -13.09 5.73 -24.59
CA ALA A 272 -14.04 4.62 -24.77
C ALA A 272 -14.98 4.85 -25.95
N ASN A 273 -15.27 6.11 -26.27
CA ASN A 273 -16.09 6.52 -27.42
C ASN A 273 -15.26 6.68 -28.72
N GLU A 274 -13.95 6.89 -28.63
CA GLU A 274 -13.06 6.86 -29.79
C GLU A 274 -12.62 5.43 -30.10
N LYS A 275 -13.15 4.87 -31.21
CA LYS A 275 -12.74 3.57 -31.77
C LYS A 275 -11.30 3.61 -32.26
N GLY A 276 -10.32 3.63 -31.35
CA GLY A 276 -8.93 3.74 -31.79
C GLY A 276 -7.82 3.64 -30.74
N THR A 277 -8.13 3.44 -29.46
CA THR A 277 -7.07 3.25 -28.45
C THR A 277 -6.27 1.99 -28.75
N ARG A 278 -4.97 2.15 -28.99
CA ARG A 278 -4.02 1.06 -29.16
C ARG A 278 -3.87 0.32 -27.82
N ARG A 279 -4.76 -0.62 -27.57
CA ARG A 279 -4.55 -1.56 -26.44
C ARG A 279 -3.25 -2.31 -26.67
N PRO A 280 -2.40 -2.46 -25.65
CA PRO A 280 -1.20 -3.28 -25.78
C PRO A 280 -1.55 -4.67 -26.35
N PRO A 281 -0.76 -5.21 -27.27
CA PRO A 281 -1.08 -6.48 -27.93
C PRO A 281 -1.16 -7.62 -26.91
N VAL A 282 -2.14 -8.50 -27.09
CA VAL A 282 -2.22 -9.75 -26.31
C VAL A 282 -1.07 -10.64 -26.76
N ARG A 283 -0.27 -11.13 -25.83
CA ARG A 283 0.80 -12.08 -26.10
C ARG A 283 0.25 -13.52 -26.09
N ARG A 284 0.91 -14.38 -26.81
CA ARG A 284 0.64 -15.82 -26.69
C ARG A 284 1.38 -16.32 -25.43
N PRO A 285 0.69 -16.95 -24.46
CA PRO A 285 1.36 -17.49 -23.28
C PRO A 285 2.34 -18.60 -23.67
N PRO A 286 3.41 -18.82 -22.91
CA PRO A 286 4.26 -20.00 -23.05
C PRO A 286 3.45 -21.29 -23.01
N GLN A 287 3.89 -22.27 -23.78
CA GLN A 287 3.29 -23.62 -23.77
C GLN A 287 3.98 -24.49 -22.73
N ARG A 288 3.25 -25.48 -22.22
CA ARG A 288 3.82 -26.49 -21.33
C ARG A 288 5.02 -27.17 -21.95
N PRO A 289 6.22 -27.14 -21.36
CA PRO A 289 7.38 -27.85 -21.85
C PRO A 289 7.15 -29.38 -21.89
N ALA A 290 7.68 -30.04 -22.91
CA ALA A 290 7.67 -31.49 -22.98
C ALA A 290 8.51 -32.06 -21.82
N GLY A 291 8.00 -33.08 -21.12
CA GLY A 291 8.70 -33.73 -20.02
C GLY A 291 8.64 -33.00 -18.68
N LEU A 292 7.94 -31.89 -18.57
CA LEU A 292 7.74 -31.18 -17.31
C LEU A 292 7.06 -32.10 -16.28
N LYS A 293 7.71 -32.33 -15.13
CA LYS A 293 7.18 -33.13 -14.01
C LYS A 293 6.22 -32.33 -13.14
N GLY A 294 6.46 -31.02 -13.01
CA GLY A 294 5.66 -30.10 -12.20
C GLY A 294 4.23 -29.92 -12.71
N ARG A 295 3.38 -29.34 -11.88
CA ARG A 295 2.02 -28.94 -12.28
C ARG A 295 2.07 -27.79 -13.28
N TRP A 296 1.04 -27.69 -14.10
CA TRP A 296 0.90 -26.61 -15.08
C TRP A 296 -0.51 -26.08 -15.08
N TRP A 297 -0.62 -24.75 -14.95
CA TRP A 297 -1.89 -24.03 -15.02
C TRP A 297 -1.90 -23.06 -16.21
N ASP A 298 -2.91 -23.22 -17.04
CA ASP A 298 -3.34 -22.17 -17.98
C ASP A 298 -4.49 -21.40 -17.32
N ILE A 299 -4.31 -20.10 -17.13
CA ILE A 299 -5.31 -19.28 -16.43
C ILE A 299 -6.47 -18.99 -17.39
N ALA A 300 -7.67 -19.44 -17.04
CA ALA A 300 -8.85 -19.29 -17.89
C ALA A 300 -9.17 -17.81 -18.14
N GLY A 301 -9.29 -17.43 -19.41
CA GLY A 301 -9.63 -16.06 -19.80
C GLY A 301 -8.53 -15.01 -19.62
N TYR A 302 -7.37 -15.39 -19.07
CA TYR A 302 -6.24 -14.47 -18.92
C TYR A 302 -5.68 -14.05 -20.28
N LYS A 303 -5.53 -12.75 -20.46
CA LYS A 303 -4.98 -12.14 -21.67
C LYS A 303 -3.59 -11.57 -21.38
N PRO A 304 -2.51 -12.35 -21.54
CA PRO A 304 -1.17 -11.89 -21.23
C PRO A 304 -0.78 -10.67 -22.05
N ARG A 305 -0.10 -9.75 -21.40
CA ARG A 305 0.49 -8.56 -22.00
C ARG A 305 2.02 -8.62 -21.88
N ALA A 306 2.70 -7.50 -22.05
CA ALA A 306 4.12 -7.43 -21.72
C ALA A 306 4.33 -7.77 -20.22
N PRO A 307 5.42 -8.49 -19.86
CA PRO A 307 5.62 -8.98 -18.49
C PRO A 307 5.57 -7.88 -17.42
N ALA A 308 6.10 -6.69 -17.70
CA ALA A 308 6.02 -5.57 -16.75
C ALA A 308 4.56 -5.12 -16.51
N ILE A 309 3.72 -5.11 -17.55
CA ILE A 309 2.29 -4.77 -17.44
C ILE A 309 1.56 -5.84 -16.62
N ASP A 310 1.83 -7.11 -16.90
CA ASP A 310 1.20 -8.21 -16.17
C ASP A 310 1.61 -8.23 -14.70
N THR A 311 2.85 -7.87 -14.37
CA THR A 311 3.33 -7.73 -12.99
C THR A 311 2.50 -6.71 -12.19
N LEU A 312 2.09 -5.61 -12.80
CA LEU A 312 1.27 -4.60 -12.13
C LEU A 312 -0.10 -5.14 -11.69
N ARG A 313 -0.57 -6.28 -12.25
CA ARG A 313 -1.83 -6.92 -11.85
C ARG A 313 -1.81 -7.51 -10.43
N ILE A 314 -0.65 -7.60 -9.77
CA ILE A 314 -0.57 -7.92 -8.34
C ILE A 314 -1.44 -6.97 -7.49
N ARG A 315 -1.64 -5.73 -7.95
CA ARG A 315 -2.51 -4.74 -7.28
C ARG A 315 -3.98 -5.16 -7.24
N LEU A 316 -4.41 -6.07 -8.12
CA LEU A 316 -5.75 -6.67 -8.08
C LEU A 316 -5.90 -7.70 -6.94
N PHE A 317 -4.79 -8.10 -6.33
CA PHE A 317 -4.78 -8.97 -5.17
C PHE A 317 -4.87 -8.12 -3.90
N ALA A 318 -6.08 -7.75 -3.56
CA ALA A 318 -6.47 -6.99 -2.39
C ALA A 318 -7.55 -7.75 -1.61
N PRO A 319 -7.79 -7.44 -0.33
CA PRO A 319 -8.83 -8.09 0.45
C PRO A 319 -10.20 -7.99 -0.23
N THR A 320 -10.87 -9.13 -0.38
CA THR A 320 -12.15 -9.20 -1.11
C THR A 320 -13.30 -8.60 -0.34
N ARG A 321 -13.20 -8.55 0.98
CA ARG A 321 -14.19 -7.93 1.86
C ARG A 321 -14.24 -6.42 1.75
N ASP A 322 -13.20 -5.83 1.15
CA ASP A 322 -13.13 -4.40 0.84
C ASP A 322 -13.68 -4.10 -0.55
N ASN A 323 -14.03 -5.12 -1.34
CA ASN A 323 -14.56 -4.97 -2.69
C ASN A 323 -16.07 -4.71 -2.68
N ASP A 324 -16.49 -3.63 -3.32
CA ASP A 324 -17.86 -3.08 -3.33
C ASP A 324 -18.88 -3.83 -4.18
N PHE A 325 -18.54 -4.93 -4.86
CA PHE A 325 -19.42 -5.56 -5.85
C PHE A 325 -20.68 -6.16 -5.23
N TRP A 326 -20.58 -6.71 -4.03
CA TRP A 326 -21.71 -7.20 -3.24
C TRP A 326 -21.89 -6.34 -1.99
N TRP A 327 -21.89 -5.02 -2.17
CA TRP A 327 -21.91 -4.03 -1.11
C TRP A 327 -22.91 -4.34 0.02
N MET A 328 -24.10 -4.81 -0.33
CA MET A 328 -25.10 -5.12 0.69
C MET A 328 -24.73 -6.34 1.53
N ARG A 329 -23.99 -7.30 0.97
CA ARG A 329 -23.58 -8.51 1.67
C ARG A 329 -22.22 -8.36 2.34
N SER A 330 -21.27 -7.77 1.66
CA SER A 330 -19.90 -7.62 2.18
C SER A 330 -19.75 -6.43 3.13
N SER A 331 -20.27 -5.25 2.79
CA SER A 331 -20.16 -4.08 3.66
C SER A 331 -21.11 -4.12 4.86
N VAL A 332 -22.28 -4.74 4.73
CA VAL A 332 -23.22 -4.85 5.84
C VAL A 332 -22.90 -6.03 6.78
N PHE A 333 -22.44 -7.18 6.23
CA PHE A 333 -22.28 -8.41 7.01
C PHE A 333 -20.84 -8.84 7.23
N ASN A 334 -19.89 -8.55 6.34
CA ASN A 334 -18.52 -9.04 6.43
C ASN A 334 -17.50 -8.02 6.97
N GLY A 335 -17.81 -6.73 6.99
CA GLY A 335 -16.87 -5.70 7.48
C GLY A 335 -15.60 -5.55 6.61
N ASP A 336 -14.66 -4.80 7.12
CA ASP A 336 -13.35 -4.50 6.53
C ASP A 336 -12.31 -5.48 7.11
N PHE A 337 -11.75 -6.37 6.29
CA PHE A 337 -10.83 -7.41 6.77
C PHE A 337 -9.56 -6.83 7.41
N ALA A 338 -9.05 -5.70 6.91
CA ALA A 338 -7.88 -5.05 7.49
C ALA A 338 -8.06 -4.73 8.99
N LYS A 339 -9.30 -4.46 9.42
CA LYS A 339 -9.65 -4.20 10.82
C LYS A 339 -9.80 -5.47 11.66
N ASP A 340 -9.92 -6.62 11.02
CA ASP A 340 -9.97 -7.91 11.72
C ASP A 340 -8.56 -8.43 12.02
N VAL A 341 -7.54 -7.88 11.35
CA VAL A 341 -6.13 -8.19 11.61
C VAL A 341 -5.63 -7.39 12.81
N ALA A 342 -5.32 -8.07 13.89
CA ALA A 342 -4.76 -7.45 15.09
C ALA A 342 -3.27 -7.10 14.84
N MET A 343 -2.95 -5.82 14.79
CA MET A 343 -1.55 -5.36 14.74
C MET A 343 -0.94 -5.48 16.14
N ARG A 344 0.14 -6.26 16.25
CA ARG A 344 0.83 -6.59 17.49
C ARG A 344 2.31 -6.27 17.38
N THR A 345 2.98 -6.17 18.51
CA THR A 345 4.43 -6.00 18.59
C THR A 345 5.04 -7.02 19.53
N VAL A 346 6.27 -7.43 19.25
CA VAL A 346 7.03 -8.34 20.10
C VAL A 346 8.49 -7.90 20.21
N ALA A 347 9.02 -7.94 21.43
CA ALA A 347 10.43 -7.71 21.71
C ALA A 347 11.27 -8.91 21.24
N ILE A 348 12.23 -8.68 20.35
CA ILE A 348 13.16 -9.72 19.90
C ILE A 348 14.44 -9.72 20.73
N ALA A 349 14.88 -8.54 21.18
CA ALA A 349 16.03 -8.41 22.07
C ALA A 349 15.93 -7.12 22.91
N PRO A 350 16.48 -7.13 24.15
CA PRO A 350 16.53 -5.94 24.99
C PRO A 350 17.28 -4.79 24.32
N GLY A 351 16.73 -3.57 24.39
CA GLY A 351 17.35 -2.35 23.87
C GLY A 351 17.12 -2.07 22.39
N PHE A 352 16.34 -2.90 21.71
CA PHE A 352 15.89 -2.65 20.34
C PHE A 352 14.38 -2.33 20.31
N GLN A 353 13.93 -1.73 19.21
CA GLN A 353 12.50 -1.48 19.01
C GLN A 353 11.77 -2.82 18.87
N ASP A 354 10.56 -2.87 19.40
CA ASP A 354 9.69 -4.01 19.21
C ASP A 354 9.32 -4.16 17.74
N ALA A 355 9.41 -5.39 17.23
CA ALA A 355 9.03 -5.70 15.86
C ALA A 355 7.53 -5.92 15.76
N ARG A 356 6.90 -5.32 14.75
CA ARG A 356 5.46 -5.43 14.55
C ARG A 356 5.10 -6.60 13.63
N TYR A 357 3.90 -7.15 13.84
CA TYR A 357 3.31 -8.16 12.97
C TYR A 357 1.79 -8.06 12.99
N GLY A 358 1.13 -8.53 11.92
CA GLY A 358 -0.31 -8.70 11.89
C GLY A 358 -0.70 -10.11 12.28
N PHE A 359 -1.80 -10.28 13.02
CA PHE A 359 -2.37 -11.57 13.37
C PHE A 359 -3.87 -11.62 13.15
N VAL A 360 -4.34 -12.65 12.48
CA VAL A 360 -5.76 -12.97 12.38
C VAL A 360 -5.96 -14.43 12.78
N PRO A 361 -6.80 -14.71 13.79
CA PRO A 361 -7.07 -16.08 14.22
C PRO A 361 -7.92 -16.82 13.17
N ALA A 362 -7.83 -18.13 13.14
CA ALA A 362 -8.76 -18.96 12.38
C ALA A 362 -10.21 -18.67 12.77
N PRO A 363 -11.17 -18.73 11.84
CA PRO A 363 -12.59 -18.54 12.15
C PRO A 363 -13.06 -19.49 13.24
N ALA A 364 -13.93 -19.01 14.14
CA ALA A 364 -14.42 -19.80 15.28
C ALA A 364 -15.16 -21.10 14.86
N HIS A 365 -15.74 -21.10 13.65
CA HIS A 365 -16.44 -22.25 13.07
C HIS A 365 -15.54 -23.25 12.34
N SER A 366 -14.24 -22.96 12.21
CA SER A 366 -13.28 -23.85 11.55
C SER A 366 -13.13 -25.16 12.32
N ALA A 367 -12.85 -26.25 11.61
CA ALA A 367 -12.58 -27.54 12.21
C ALA A 367 -11.37 -27.46 13.16
N PRO A 368 -11.34 -28.26 14.27
CA PRO A 368 -10.25 -28.21 15.24
C PRO A 368 -8.85 -28.38 14.62
N GLN A 369 -8.72 -29.25 13.62
CA GLN A 369 -7.48 -29.48 12.88
C GLN A 369 -7.03 -28.23 12.12
N GLN A 370 -7.96 -27.51 11.47
CA GLN A 370 -7.66 -26.27 10.74
C GLN A 370 -7.23 -25.14 11.67
N ARG A 371 -7.84 -25.04 12.86
CA ARG A 371 -7.49 -24.03 13.87
C ARG A 371 -6.07 -24.17 14.41
N LYS A 372 -5.46 -25.36 14.32
CA LYS A 372 -4.07 -25.57 14.68
C LYS A 372 -3.08 -25.05 13.63
N ARG A 373 -3.54 -24.73 12.41
CA ARG A 373 -2.66 -24.24 11.35
C ARG A 373 -2.37 -22.79 11.52
N LEU A 374 -1.09 -22.46 11.61
CA LEU A 374 -0.55 -21.11 11.67
C LEU A 374 0.31 -20.86 10.44
N VAL A 375 -0.11 -19.95 9.59
CA VAL A 375 0.60 -19.65 8.36
C VAL A 375 1.24 -18.27 8.43
N PHE A 376 2.58 -18.22 8.32
CA PHE A 376 3.32 -16.98 8.18
C PHE A 376 3.31 -16.50 6.73
N VAL A 377 3.09 -15.21 6.54
CA VAL A 377 3.03 -14.52 5.25
C VAL A 377 4.19 -13.54 5.16
N ILE A 378 5.10 -13.75 4.21
CA ILE A 378 6.29 -12.91 3.98
C ILE A 378 6.13 -12.23 2.61
N PRO A 379 5.85 -10.91 2.57
CA PRO A 379 5.68 -10.19 1.31
C PRO A 379 7.00 -10.04 0.53
N GLY A 380 6.91 -9.50 -0.71
CA GLY A 380 8.06 -9.15 -1.52
C GLY A 380 8.90 -8.02 -0.91
N ILE A 381 9.99 -7.65 -1.60
CA ILE A 381 10.92 -6.61 -1.14
C ILE A 381 10.18 -5.31 -0.77
N GLY A 382 10.55 -4.70 0.35
CA GLY A 382 9.92 -3.49 0.86
C GLY A 382 8.49 -3.66 1.39
N GLY A 383 7.88 -4.83 1.22
CA GLY A 383 6.50 -5.08 1.62
C GLY A 383 6.27 -5.03 3.13
N GLU A 384 5.10 -4.56 3.53
CA GLU A 384 4.67 -4.39 4.91
C GLU A 384 3.65 -5.46 5.31
N CYS A 385 3.59 -5.75 6.61
CA CYS A 385 2.64 -6.72 7.16
C CYS A 385 1.16 -6.31 6.98
N ASP A 386 0.88 -5.04 6.78
CA ASP A 386 -0.44 -4.46 6.50
C ASP A 386 -0.63 -4.01 5.05
N SER A 387 0.29 -4.38 4.14
CA SER A 387 0.11 -4.13 2.71
C SER A 387 -1.09 -4.89 2.14
N ALA A 388 -1.75 -4.33 1.11
CA ALA A 388 -2.95 -4.93 0.52
C ALA A 388 -2.74 -6.40 0.11
N SER A 389 -1.60 -6.75 -0.48
CA SER A 389 -1.30 -8.13 -0.87
C SER A 389 -1.04 -9.06 0.32
N ALA A 390 -0.42 -8.56 1.40
CA ALA A 390 -0.23 -9.35 2.63
C ALA A 390 -1.58 -9.62 3.31
N LEU A 391 -2.44 -8.60 3.40
CA LEU A 391 -3.78 -8.73 3.94
C LEU A 391 -4.67 -9.63 3.09
N ALA A 392 -4.59 -9.56 1.75
CA ALA A 392 -5.34 -10.45 0.86
C ALA A 392 -4.90 -11.91 1.00
N MET A 393 -3.60 -12.16 1.20
CA MET A 393 -3.12 -13.51 1.50
C MET A 393 -3.62 -13.99 2.87
N ALA A 394 -3.57 -13.12 3.88
CA ALA A 394 -4.10 -13.45 5.21
C ALA A 394 -5.61 -13.72 5.18
N GLU A 395 -6.40 -12.96 4.39
CA GLU A 395 -7.83 -13.21 4.18
C GLU A 395 -8.06 -14.58 3.53
N LEU A 396 -7.33 -14.89 2.47
CA LEU A 396 -7.41 -16.18 1.79
C LEU A 396 -7.17 -17.36 2.75
N LEU A 397 -6.15 -17.24 3.61
CA LEU A 397 -5.80 -18.25 4.60
C LEU A 397 -6.85 -18.35 5.72
N HIS A 398 -7.31 -17.22 6.22
CA HIS A 398 -8.37 -17.16 7.23
C HIS A 398 -9.67 -17.79 6.72
N ASP A 399 -10.09 -17.48 5.50
CA ASP A 399 -11.31 -18.04 4.90
C ASP A 399 -11.18 -19.55 4.64
N ALA A 400 -9.96 -20.05 4.46
CA ALA A 400 -9.67 -21.49 4.43
C ALA A 400 -9.57 -22.14 5.81
N GLY A 401 -9.79 -21.39 6.89
CA GLY A 401 -9.86 -21.91 8.26
C GLY A 401 -8.54 -21.89 9.03
N ALA A 402 -7.48 -21.31 8.52
CA ALA A 402 -6.19 -21.18 9.20
C ALA A 402 -6.04 -19.85 9.94
N SER A 403 -5.18 -19.81 10.95
CA SER A 403 -4.67 -18.56 11.51
C SER A 403 -3.54 -18.04 10.62
N ALA A 404 -3.48 -16.72 10.39
CA ALA A 404 -2.43 -16.10 9.59
C ALA A 404 -1.64 -15.06 10.40
N VAL A 405 -0.33 -15.01 10.15
CA VAL A 405 0.59 -14.00 10.65
C VAL A 405 1.22 -13.29 9.47
N THR A 406 1.04 -11.99 9.34
CA THR A 406 1.73 -11.19 8.33
C THR A 406 2.96 -10.51 8.92
N LEU A 407 4.07 -10.54 8.19
CA LEU A 407 5.35 -9.95 8.60
C LEU A 407 5.77 -8.83 7.64
N ASP A 408 6.53 -7.86 8.15
CA ASP A 408 7.27 -6.95 7.27
C ASP A 408 8.44 -7.73 6.61
N ASN A 409 8.72 -7.43 5.34
CA ASN A 409 9.86 -8.04 4.63
C ASN A 409 11.19 -7.57 5.26
N PRO A 410 12.24 -8.40 5.34
CA PRO A 410 13.56 -7.97 5.83
C PRO A 410 14.14 -6.74 5.15
N PHE A 411 13.81 -6.46 3.90
CA PHE A 411 14.17 -5.23 3.19
C PHE A 411 13.18 -4.07 3.40
N ASN A 412 12.29 -4.18 4.38
CA ASN A 412 11.50 -3.04 4.84
C ASN A 412 12.25 -2.32 5.96
N TRP A 413 12.25 -0.99 5.97
CA TRP A 413 12.98 -0.21 6.95
C TRP A 413 12.51 -0.45 8.41
N ARG A 414 11.19 -0.70 8.63
CA ARG A 414 10.66 -1.00 9.97
C ARG A 414 11.21 -2.31 10.51
N TYR A 415 11.26 -3.34 9.66
CA TYR A 415 11.90 -4.59 10.01
C TYR A 415 13.39 -4.38 10.28
N ALA A 416 14.08 -3.61 9.45
CA ALA A 416 15.52 -3.39 9.60
C ALA A 416 15.90 -2.73 10.92
N ILE A 417 15.14 -1.72 11.37
CA ILE A 417 15.43 -1.04 12.65
C ILE A 417 14.97 -1.85 13.88
N SER A 418 14.00 -2.74 13.75
CA SER A 418 13.46 -3.57 14.83
C SER A 418 14.02 -4.99 14.80
N ALA A 419 13.43 -5.89 14.02
CA ALA A 419 13.79 -7.30 13.94
C ALA A 419 15.23 -7.52 13.46
N ASN A 420 15.75 -6.70 12.56
CA ASN A 420 17.12 -6.77 12.06
C ASN A 420 18.13 -5.95 12.89
N ARG A 421 17.69 -5.36 14.00
CA ARG A 421 18.53 -4.65 14.97
C ARG A 421 19.35 -3.50 14.36
N GLY A 422 18.78 -2.76 13.42
CA GLY A 422 19.45 -1.66 12.73
C GLY A 422 20.57 -2.11 11.78
N ILE A 423 20.53 -3.34 11.30
CA ILE A 423 21.47 -3.87 10.32
C ILE A 423 20.81 -3.87 8.95
N LEU A 424 21.51 -3.37 7.95
CA LEU A 424 21.03 -3.41 6.57
C LEU A 424 20.99 -4.86 6.07
N PRO A 425 19.88 -5.32 5.47
CA PRO A 425 19.77 -6.67 4.93
C PRO A 425 20.62 -6.86 3.67
N GLY A 426 20.82 -8.10 3.27
CA GLY A 426 21.53 -8.50 2.04
C GLY A 426 22.46 -9.68 2.25
N ASN A 427 22.77 -10.04 3.51
CA ASN A 427 23.37 -11.32 3.84
C ASN A 427 22.27 -12.34 4.07
N LEU A 428 21.72 -12.92 2.98
CA LEU A 428 20.53 -13.76 3.00
C LEU A 428 20.57 -14.89 4.06
N PRO A 429 21.66 -15.65 4.26
CA PRO A 429 21.73 -16.64 5.32
C PRO A 429 21.54 -16.05 6.71
N GLU A 430 22.16 -14.91 6.99
CA GLU A 430 22.09 -14.25 8.28
C GLU A 430 20.74 -13.55 8.48
N ASP A 431 20.21 -12.93 7.43
CA ASP A 431 18.88 -12.30 7.46
C ASP A 431 17.78 -13.35 7.67
N ALA A 432 17.92 -14.55 7.09
CA ALA A 432 17.02 -15.67 7.34
C ALA A 432 17.08 -16.17 8.79
N ARG A 433 18.27 -16.20 9.42
CA ARG A 433 18.39 -16.53 10.87
C ARG A 433 17.65 -15.52 11.74
N ARG A 434 17.77 -14.21 11.42
CA ARG A 434 17.05 -13.15 12.14
C ARG A 434 15.55 -13.24 11.91
N LEU A 435 15.12 -13.52 10.67
CA LEU A 435 13.72 -13.75 10.34
C LEU A 435 13.15 -14.95 11.13
N SER A 436 13.88 -16.06 11.17
CA SER A 436 13.50 -17.23 11.98
C SER A 436 13.40 -16.89 13.47
N ALA A 437 14.33 -16.11 14.01
CA ALA A 437 14.29 -15.65 15.40
C ALA A 437 13.06 -14.77 15.68
N PHE A 438 12.70 -13.89 14.75
CA PHE A 438 11.47 -13.10 14.83
C PHE A 438 10.22 -13.98 14.79
N MET A 439 10.13 -14.93 13.87
CA MET A 439 9.01 -15.87 13.79
C MET A 439 8.84 -16.66 15.08
N ARG A 440 9.94 -17.12 15.71
CA ARG A 440 9.89 -17.78 17.03
C ARG A 440 9.33 -16.86 18.11
N ALA A 441 9.80 -15.61 18.16
CA ALA A 441 9.29 -14.64 19.14
C ALA A 441 7.78 -14.40 18.96
N VAL A 442 7.29 -14.38 17.71
CA VAL A 442 5.85 -14.28 17.41
C VAL A 442 5.09 -15.53 17.86
N ILE A 443 5.60 -16.74 17.59
CA ILE A 443 4.98 -17.99 18.06
C ILE A 443 4.89 -17.99 19.58
N ASP A 444 5.95 -17.61 20.28
CA ASP A 444 6.01 -17.51 21.73
C ASP A 444 5.03 -16.46 22.28
N ASP A 445 4.88 -15.31 21.58
CA ASP A 445 3.92 -14.27 21.97
C ASP A 445 2.48 -14.77 21.83
N LEU A 446 2.13 -15.38 20.71
CA LEU A 446 0.79 -15.91 20.46
C LEU A 446 0.45 -17.03 21.45
N SER A 447 1.38 -17.93 21.76
CA SER A 447 1.18 -19.02 22.72
C SER A 447 1.02 -18.49 24.16
N ARG A 448 1.87 -17.57 24.59
CA ARG A 448 1.75 -16.93 25.92
C ARG A 448 0.43 -16.19 26.13
N ASN A 449 -0.14 -15.67 25.08
CA ASN A 449 -1.44 -14.99 25.13
C ASN A 449 -2.63 -15.94 24.91
N GLY A 450 -2.41 -17.23 24.76
CA GLY A 450 -3.47 -18.23 24.52
C GLY A 450 -4.20 -18.07 23.20
N LEU A 451 -3.55 -17.44 22.21
CA LEU A 451 -4.12 -17.18 20.89
C LEU A 451 -3.89 -18.35 19.92
N VAL A 452 -2.83 -19.13 20.17
CA VAL A 452 -2.50 -20.32 19.39
C VAL A 452 -1.90 -21.37 20.33
N ASP A 453 -2.42 -22.59 20.26
CA ASP A 453 -1.91 -23.75 21.02
C ASP A 453 -1.45 -24.82 20.04
N ASP A 454 -0.24 -25.39 20.25
CA ASP A 454 0.30 -26.52 19.48
C ASP A 454 0.15 -26.34 17.97
N ALA A 455 0.68 -25.21 17.46
CA ALA A 455 0.51 -24.80 16.08
C ALA A 455 1.31 -25.66 15.08
N GLU A 456 0.65 -26.09 14.01
CA GLU A 456 1.29 -26.60 12.81
C GLU A 456 1.69 -25.39 11.94
N VAL A 457 2.98 -25.06 11.93
CA VAL A 457 3.48 -23.84 11.27
C VAL A 457 3.74 -24.12 9.79
N SER A 458 3.19 -23.27 8.94
CA SER A 458 3.53 -23.19 7.52
C SER A 458 3.98 -21.77 7.17
N VAL A 459 4.70 -21.62 6.08
CA VAL A 459 5.20 -20.30 5.61
C VAL A 459 4.91 -20.14 4.13
N VAL A 460 4.34 -19.01 3.75
CA VAL A 460 4.22 -18.58 2.36
C VAL A 460 4.92 -17.23 2.17
N GLY A 461 5.75 -17.14 1.16
CA GLY A 461 6.39 -15.87 0.80
C GLY A 461 6.49 -15.71 -0.71
N TRP A 462 6.45 -14.48 -1.19
CA TRP A 462 6.56 -14.21 -2.62
C TRP A 462 7.68 -13.24 -2.96
N SER A 463 8.19 -13.34 -4.20
CA SER A 463 9.30 -12.52 -4.66
C SER A 463 10.49 -12.67 -3.70
N MET A 464 11.01 -11.60 -3.15
CA MET A 464 12.05 -11.63 -2.11
C MET A 464 11.63 -12.43 -0.86
N GLY A 465 10.36 -12.37 -0.46
CA GLY A 465 9.82 -13.23 0.61
C GLY A 465 9.90 -14.71 0.27
N GLY A 466 9.68 -15.09 -1.00
CA GLY A 466 9.86 -16.46 -1.48
C GLY A 466 11.33 -16.92 -1.46
N LEU A 467 12.27 -16.01 -1.73
CA LEU A 467 13.70 -16.32 -1.57
C LEU A 467 14.04 -16.57 -0.11
N PHE A 468 13.50 -15.79 0.84
CA PHE A 468 13.67 -16.06 2.27
C PHE A 468 13.07 -17.40 2.69
N VAL A 469 11.92 -17.81 2.13
CA VAL A 469 11.35 -19.14 2.36
C VAL A 469 12.34 -20.24 1.98
N SER A 470 13.09 -20.09 0.88
CA SER A 470 14.13 -21.04 0.47
C SER A 470 15.28 -21.12 1.48
N TYR A 471 15.66 -20.00 2.10
CA TYR A 471 16.66 -19.98 3.16
C TYR A 471 16.15 -20.49 4.51
N LEU A 472 14.84 -20.36 4.80
CA LEU A 472 14.24 -21.03 5.95
C LEU A 472 14.29 -22.57 5.80
N ALA A 473 14.15 -23.11 4.57
CA ALA A 473 14.36 -24.53 4.29
C ALA A 473 15.80 -24.97 4.57
N LYS A 474 16.78 -24.08 4.30
CA LYS A 474 18.16 -24.36 4.69
C LYS A 474 18.33 -24.40 6.19
N LEU A 475 17.77 -23.45 6.93
CA LEU A 475 17.82 -23.45 8.40
C LEU A 475 17.12 -24.66 9.00
N GLU A 476 16.02 -25.14 8.39
CA GLU A 476 15.36 -26.37 8.79
C GLU A 476 16.29 -27.58 8.62
N ASN A 477 16.92 -27.71 7.44
CA ASN A 477 17.85 -28.79 7.14
C ASN A 477 19.06 -28.81 8.09
N ASP A 478 19.56 -27.62 8.47
CA ASP A 478 20.70 -27.45 9.37
C ASP A 478 20.30 -27.59 10.85
N GLY A 479 19.01 -27.73 11.17
CA GLY A 479 18.49 -27.80 12.54
C GLY A 479 18.50 -26.45 13.27
N GLU A 480 18.64 -25.33 12.54
CA GLU A 480 18.75 -23.98 13.08
C GLU A 480 17.42 -23.20 13.04
N LEU A 481 16.35 -23.72 12.41
CA LEU A 481 15.07 -23.03 12.26
C LEU A 481 14.39 -22.71 13.62
N GLY A 482 14.55 -23.61 14.60
CA GLY A 482 14.11 -23.40 15.97
C GLY A 482 12.60 -23.57 16.23
N PHE A 483 11.82 -23.94 15.24
CA PHE A 483 10.44 -24.42 15.31
C PHE A 483 10.21 -25.49 14.25
N LYS A 484 9.15 -26.30 14.40
CA LYS A 484 8.78 -27.29 13.39
C LYS A 484 7.96 -26.61 12.31
N VAL A 485 8.23 -26.95 11.05
CA VAL A 485 7.48 -26.47 9.90
C VAL A 485 6.83 -27.64 9.15
N ASP A 486 5.58 -27.46 8.70
CA ASP A 486 4.86 -28.42 7.88
C ASP A 486 5.04 -28.16 6.37
N THR A 487 5.00 -26.89 5.98
CA THR A 487 5.11 -26.48 4.58
C THR A 487 5.83 -25.14 4.44
N LEU A 488 6.73 -25.07 3.46
CA LEU A 488 7.44 -23.88 3.02
C LEU A 488 7.07 -23.61 1.56
N LEU A 489 6.26 -22.60 1.29
CA LEU A 489 5.78 -22.25 -0.04
C LEU A 489 6.44 -20.97 -0.56
N ALA A 490 7.32 -21.09 -1.53
CA ALA A 490 7.93 -19.97 -2.24
C ALA A 490 7.15 -19.63 -3.51
N VAL A 491 6.69 -18.39 -3.65
CA VAL A 491 5.92 -17.93 -4.80
C VAL A 491 6.74 -16.91 -5.58
N ASN A 492 6.97 -17.14 -6.86
CA ASN A 492 7.81 -16.31 -7.74
C ASN A 492 9.14 -15.88 -7.08
N PRO A 493 9.88 -16.79 -6.40
CA PRO A 493 11.19 -16.43 -5.85
C PRO A 493 12.18 -16.09 -6.98
N PRO A 494 12.99 -15.03 -6.87
CA PRO A 494 14.13 -14.88 -7.75
C PRO A 494 15.14 -15.98 -7.45
N VAL A 495 15.62 -16.67 -8.49
CA VAL A 495 16.62 -17.76 -8.35
C VAL A 495 18.02 -17.17 -8.14
N ASP A 496 18.37 -16.16 -8.94
CA ASP A 496 19.59 -15.38 -8.82
C ASP A 496 19.24 -13.94 -8.46
N PHE A 497 19.66 -13.52 -7.26
CA PHE A 497 19.35 -12.19 -6.75
C PHE A 497 20.03 -11.07 -7.55
N ASN A 498 21.26 -11.29 -8.03
CA ASN A 498 21.98 -10.30 -8.83
C ASN A 498 21.36 -10.12 -10.21
N TYR A 499 20.94 -11.25 -10.85
CA TYR A 499 20.22 -11.18 -12.10
C TYR A 499 18.89 -10.42 -11.96
N ALA A 500 18.14 -10.69 -10.91
CA ALA A 500 16.88 -10.02 -10.62
C ALA A 500 17.07 -8.50 -10.44
N ILE A 501 18.02 -8.09 -9.61
CA ILE A 501 18.35 -6.66 -9.39
C ILE A 501 18.80 -6.00 -10.70
N SER A 502 19.71 -6.63 -11.44
CA SER A 502 20.21 -6.08 -12.71
C SER A 502 19.10 -5.93 -13.75
N THR A 503 18.17 -6.88 -13.80
CA THR A 503 17.02 -6.82 -14.70
C THR A 503 16.08 -5.66 -14.34
N ILE A 504 15.75 -5.50 -13.06
CA ILE A 504 14.90 -4.38 -12.61
C ILE A 504 15.61 -3.05 -12.83
N GLU A 505 16.91 -2.97 -12.57
CA GLU A 505 17.71 -1.76 -12.81
C GLU A 505 17.73 -1.38 -14.29
N SER A 506 17.77 -2.37 -15.21
CA SER A 506 17.68 -2.12 -16.65
C SER A 506 16.37 -1.44 -17.06
N PHE A 507 15.31 -1.59 -16.29
CA PHE A 507 14.02 -0.94 -16.55
C PHE A 507 14.06 0.58 -16.28
N ILE A 508 15.01 1.06 -15.48
CA ILE A 508 15.23 2.50 -15.22
C ILE A 508 16.08 3.14 -16.31
N GLU A 509 16.89 2.37 -17.05
CA GLU A 509 17.83 2.91 -18.04
C GLU A 509 17.21 3.93 -19.02
N PRO A 510 16.02 3.70 -19.61
CA PRO A 510 15.39 4.70 -20.49
C PRO A 510 15.13 6.03 -19.79
N SER A 511 14.81 6.03 -18.50
CA SER A 511 14.53 7.25 -17.74
C SER A 511 15.74 8.14 -17.49
N LYS A 512 16.96 7.63 -17.67
CA LYS A 512 18.18 8.44 -17.54
C LYS A 512 18.28 9.55 -18.60
N SER A 513 17.58 9.38 -19.71
CA SER A 513 17.48 10.41 -20.77
C SER A 513 16.36 11.43 -20.53
N TRP A 514 15.47 11.17 -19.56
CA TRP A 514 14.33 12.03 -19.30
C TRP A 514 14.72 13.24 -18.46
N SER A 515 14.08 14.37 -18.74
CA SER A 515 14.16 15.50 -17.83
C SER A 515 13.43 15.17 -16.53
N ARG A 516 13.75 15.92 -15.49
CA ARG A 516 13.08 15.85 -14.20
C ARG A 516 11.56 15.99 -14.30
N GLU A 517 11.11 16.93 -15.14
CA GLU A 517 9.70 17.15 -15.42
C GLU A 517 9.04 15.95 -16.11
N GLN A 518 9.73 15.33 -17.07
CA GLN A 518 9.24 14.12 -17.74
C GLN A 518 9.09 12.92 -16.78
N MET A 519 10.04 12.72 -15.87
CA MET A 519 9.93 11.66 -14.86
C MET A 519 8.74 11.88 -13.93
N LEU A 520 8.54 13.13 -13.50
CA LEU A 520 7.41 13.51 -12.67
C LEU A 520 6.09 13.33 -13.39
N GLU A 521 6.01 13.78 -14.64
CA GLU A 521 4.84 13.63 -15.49
C GLU A 521 4.48 12.13 -15.67
N LYS A 522 5.46 11.29 -15.98
CA LYS A 522 5.28 9.84 -16.12
C LYS A 522 4.75 9.19 -14.85
N PHE A 523 5.34 9.51 -13.70
CA PHE A 523 4.88 8.98 -12.41
C PHE A 523 3.44 9.42 -12.11
N VAL A 524 3.14 10.67 -12.34
CA VAL A 524 1.81 11.26 -12.11
C VAL A 524 0.76 10.69 -13.06
N ASP A 525 1.12 10.37 -14.30
CA ASP A 525 0.19 9.80 -15.27
C ASP A 525 -0.08 8.31 -15.05
N VAL A 526 0.93 7.54 -14.63
CA VAL A 526 0.79 6.09 -14.44
C VAL A 526 0.00 5.77 -13.17
N THR A 527 0.22 6.50 -12.10
CA THR A 527 -0.43 6.21 -10.80
C THR A 527 -1.96 6.28 -10.85
N PRO A 528 -2.60 7.32 -11.41
CA PRO A 528 -4.05 7.36 -11.57
C PRO A 528 -4.60 6.23 -12.44
N ARG A 529 -3.92 5.90 -13.55
CA ARG A 529 -4.33 4.81 -14.44
C ARG A 529 -4.34 3.47 -13.72
N LEU A 530 -3.35 3.22 -12.85
CA LEU A 530 -3.32 2.03 -12.01
C LEU A 530 -4.45 2.00 -10.98
N LEU A 531 -4.75 3.12 -10.33
CA LEU A 531 -5.80 3.21 -9.33
C LEU A 531 -7.22 3.06 -9.92
N VAL A 532 -7.44 3.63 -11.09
CA VAL A 532 -8.72 3.47 -11.81
C VAL A 532 -8.88 2.05 -12.32
N TRP A 533 -7.81 1.41 -12.74
CA TRP A 533 -7.83 0.03 -13.20
C TRP A 533 -8.31 -0.94 -12.12
N ASP A 534 -7.87 -0.77 -10.88
CA ASP A 534 -8.31 -1.56 -9.73
C ASP A 534 -9.83 -1.45 -9.50
N LYS A 535 -10.47 -0.35 -9.93
CA LYS A 535 -11.89 -0.08 -9.67
C LYS A 535 -12.85 -0.49 -10.79
N ILE A 536 -12.39 -0.62 -12.03
CA ILE A 536 -13.32 -0.65 -13.17
C ILE A 536 -13.60 -2.02 -13.77
N HIS A 537 -12.65 -2.91 -14.00
CA HIS A 537 -12.90 -4.27 -14.52
C HIS A 537 -11.67 -5.17 -14.45
N PHE A 538 -11.85 -6.41 -13.98
CA PHE A 538 -10.85 -7.49 -14.01
C PHE A 538 -10.32 -7.85 -15.41
N ASP A 539 -11.06 -7.52 -16.47
CA ASP A 539 -10.71 -7.82 -17.87
C ASP A 539 -10.10 -6.63 -18.62
N SER A 540 -10.16 -5.41 -18.07
CA SER A 540 -9.59 -4.25 -18.74
C SER A 540 -8.09 -4.22 -18.55
N THR A 541 -7.39 -4.06 -19.65
CA THR A 541 -5.95 -3.78 -19.61
C THR A 541 -5.79 -2.29 -19.36
N PRO A 542 -4.96 -1.88 -18.40
CA PRO A 542 -4.64 -0.46 -18.28
C PRO A 542 -4.04 0.05 -19.58
N ASP A 543 -4.39 1.24 -19.98
CA ASP A 543 -3.76 1.95 -21.10
C ASP A 543 -2.39 2.47 -20.65
N ILE A 544 -1.49 1.54 -20.35
CA ILE A 544 -0.12 1.79 -19.89
C ILE A 544 0.82 1.17 -20.90
N SER A 545 1.80 1.94 -21.35
CA SER A 545 2.86 1.42 -22.22
C SER A 545 3.75 0.42 -21.47
N GLU A 546 4.43 -0.47 -22.20
CA GLU A 546 5.41 -1.38 -21.59
C GLU A 546 6.55 -0.60 -20.92
N GLU A 547 6.96 0.52 -21.50
CA GLU A 547 8.00 1.40 -20.95
C GLU A 547 7.57 2.00 -19.61
N ASP A 548 6.34 2.54 -19.54
CA ASP A 548 5.80 3.09 -18.30
C ASP A 548 5.62 2.02 -17.22
N ALA A 549 5.22 0.82 -17.62
CA ALA A 549 5.09 -0.31 -16.70
C ALA A 549 6.45 -0.76 -16.15
N ARG A 550 7.48 -0.86 -16.99
CA ARG A 550 8.86 -1.16 -16.57
C ARG A 550 9.38 -0.11 -15.61
N TYR A 551 9.22 1.17 -15.95
CA TYR A 551 9.61 2.27 -15.07
C TYR A 551 8.90 2.19 -13.72
N THR A 552 7.58 1.91 -13.70
CA THR A 552 6.81 1.81 -12.45
C THR A 552 7.29 0.66 -11.56
N VAL A 553 7.59 -0.51 -12.14
CA VAL A 553 8.13 -1.66 -11.40
C VAL A 553 9.50 -1.32 -10.81
N ALA A 554 10.36 -0.66 -11.59
CA ALA A 554 11.70 -0.30 -11.15
C ALA A 554 11.70 0.85 -10.12
N ALA A 555 10.82 1.83 -10.28
CA ALA A 555 10.68 2.97 -9.37
C ALA A 555 10.31 2.52 -7.95
N PHE A 556 9.53 1.45 -7.80
CA PHE A 556 9.23 0.87 -6.49
C PHE A 556 10.50 0.39 -5.78
N LEU A 557 11.39 -0.34 -6.46
CA LEU A 557 12.65 -0.80 -5.88
C LEU A 557 13.62 0.37 -5.62
N ALA A 558 13.67 1.32 -6.55
CA ALA A 558 14.50 2.53 -6.43
C ALA A 558 14.05 3.43 -5.26
N ALA A 559 12.80 3.34 -4.81
CA ALA A 559 12.32 4.02 -3.63
C ALA A 559 12.67 3.27 -2.32
N THR A 560 12.51 1.96 -2.33
CA THR A 560 12.63 1.12 -1.13
C THR A 560 14.05 1.12 -0.56
N LEU A 561 15.08 0.98 -1.38
CA LEU A 561 16.46 0.85 -0.90
C LEU A 561 17.04 2.15 -0.32
N PRO A 562 16.88 3.32 -0.95
CA PRO A 562 17.29 4.59 -0.34
C PRO A 562 16.60 4.88 0.99
N GLU A 563 15.30 4.60 1.09
CA GLU A 563 14.55 4.76 2.33
C GLU A 563 15.10 3.86 3.44
N LEU A 564 15.32 2.59 3.12
CA LEU A 564 15.91 1.61 4.02
C LEU A 564 17.27 2.08 4.56
N VAL A 565 18.17 2.52 3.67
CA VAL A 565 19.50 3.01 4.07
C VAL A 565 19.39 4.27 4.92
N THR A 566 18.52 5.20 4.52
CA THR A 566 18.28 6.45 5.26
C THR A 566 17.79 6.16 6.68
N CYS A 567 16.83 5.26 6.84
CA CYS A 567 16.26 4.92 8.14
C CYS A 567 17.26 4.21 9.05
N VAL A 568 18.04 3.29 8.51
CA VAL A 568 19.03 2.51 9.28
C VAL A 568 20.26 3.34 9.65
N THR A 569 20.75 4.18 8.73
CA THR A 569 22.01 4.92 8.96
C THR A 569 21.80 6.30 9.55
N GLY A 570 20.58 6.83 9.53
CA GLY A 570 20.26 8.21 9.89
C GLY A 570 20.80 9.25 8.91
N LYS A 571 21.32 8.82 7.75
CA LYS A 571 21.87 9.69 6.70
C LYS A 571 21.03 9.57 5.46
N GLU A 572 20.64 10.68 4.87
CA GLU A 572 19.95 10.69 3.58
C GLU A 572 20.77 9.93 2.53
N SER A 573 20.10 9.04 1.80
CA SER A 573 20.71 8.18 0.79
C SER A 573 19.91 8.23 -0.50
N SER A 574 20.63 8.17 -1.61
CA SER A 574 20.09 8.01 -2.97
C SER A 574 20.70 6.80 -3.68
N VAL A 575 21.03 5.77 -2.91
CA VAL A 575 21.72 4.57 -3.38
C VAL A 575 20.92 3.86 -4.47
N SER A 576 21.57 3.55 -5.60
CA SER A 576 20.97 2.68 -6.61
C SER A 576 20.90 1.22 -6.12
N PRO A 577 20.06 0.36 -6.70
CA PRO A 577 20.01 -1.05 -6.35
C PRO A 577 21.38 -1.74 -6.46
N ARG A 578 22.15 -1.45 -7.51
CA ARG A 578 23.51 -1.98 -7.70
C ARG A 578 24.49 -1.46 -6.66
N ASP A 579 24.46 -0.14 -6.38
CA ASP A 579 25.33 0.47 -5.38
C ASP A 579 24.99 -0.05 -3.98
N TYR A 580 23.72 -0.36 -3.71
CA TYR A 580 23.33 -1.05 -2.49
C TYR A 580 24.03 -2.40 -2.37
N LEU A 581 23.95 -3.23 -3.39
CA LEU A 581 24.62 -4.55 -3.39
C LEU A 581 26.14 -4.43 -3.24
N THR A 582 26.76 -3.49 -3.93
CA THR A 582 28.22 -3.34 -3.90
C THR A 582 28.76 -2.62 -2.66
N GLY A 583 27.98 -1.72 -2.07
CA GLY A 583 28.37 -0.90 -0.92
C GLY A 583 28.01 -1.47 0.44
N PHE A 584 26.88 -2.17 0.54
CA PHE A 584 26.32 -2.62 1.83
C PHE A 584 26.26 -4.14 1.99
N VAL A 585 26.30 -4.90 0.89
CA VAL A 585 26.30 -6.36 0.95
C VAL A 585 27.74 -6.88 0.87
N PRO A 586 28.19 -7.70 1.84
CA PRO A 586 29.54 -8.28 1.82
C PRO A 586 29.80 -9.09 0.54
N ASP A 587 31.02 -9.06 0.01
CA ASP A 587 31.38 -9.81 -1.21
C ASP A 587 31.02 -11.29 -1.15
N SER A 588 31.22 -11.91 0.01
CA SER A 588 30.85 -13.31 0.25
C SER A 588 29.35 -13.59 0.16
N ALA A 589 28.52 -12.56 0.31
CA ALA A 589 27.07 -12.66 0.29
C ALA A 589 26.42 -12.18 -1.02
N ARG A 590 27.19 -11.54 -1.93
CA ARG A 590 26.64 -11.00 -3.19
C ARG A 590 26.25 -12.07 -4.21
N HIS A 591 26.82 -13.26 -4.11
CA HIS A 591 26.55 -14.38 -5.04
C HIS A 591 25.62 -15.42 -4.45
N VAL A 592 24.85 -15.05 -3.44
CA VAL A 592 23.94 -15.96 -2.73
C VAL A 592 22.57 -15.94 -3.41
N GLY A 593 22.08 -17.10 -3.78
CA GLY A 593 20.78 -17.32 -4.42
C GLY A 593 20.32 -18.76 -4.19
N MET A 594 19.23 -19.17 -4.80
CA MET A 594 18.70 -20.52 -4.65
C MET A 594 19.67 -21.60 -5.13
N LYS A 595 20.47 -21.32 -6.18
CA LYS A 595 21.47 -22.26 -6.74
C LYS A 595 22.55 -22.63 -5.72
N THR A 596 22.89 -21.74 -4.78
CA THR A 596 23.91 -22.02 -3.75
C THR A 596 23.45 -22.99 -2.66
N ILE A 597 22.15 -23.26 -2.59
CA ILE A 597 21.52 -24.19 -1.63
C ILE A 597 20.72 -25.30 -2.36
N GLU A 598 21.09 -25.60 -3.61
CA GLU A 598 20.36 -26.55 -4.47
C GLU A 598 20.16 -27.91 -3.81
N ASP A 599 21.22 -28.49 -3.24
CA ASP A 599 21.16 -29.82 -2.62
C ASP A 599 20.14 -29.87 -1.48
N VAL A 600 20.07 -28.81 -0.68
CA VAL A 600 19.07 -28.67 0.38
C VAL A 600 17.66 -28.60 -0.20
N LEU A 601 17.46 -27.71 -1.19
CA LEU A 601 16.13 -27.52 -1.82
C LEU A 601 15.65 -28.80 -2.52
N ARG A 602 16.59 -29.55 -3.14
CA ARG A 602 16.30 -30.83 -3.79
C ARG A 602 15.86 -31.89 -2.77
N GLY A 603 16.55 -31.97 -1.63
CA GLY A 603 16.31 -32.97 -0.59
C GLY A 603 15.17 -32.64 0.38
N ASN A 604 14.78 -31.38 0.51
CA ASN A 604 13.77 -30.96 1.48
C ASN A 604 12.35 -31.13 0.92
N ALA A 605 11.59 -32.07 1.48
CA ALA A 605 10.23 -32.39 1.04
C ALA A 605 9.18 -31.33 1.45
N HIS A 606 9.48 -30.48 2.44
CA HIS A 606 8.54 -29.46 2.92
C HIS A 606 8.49 -28.22 2.02
N VAL A 607 9.54 -28.00 1.18
CA VAL A 607 9.60 -26.84 0.33
C VAL A 607 8.97 -27.10 -1.04
N SER A 608 8.09 -26.20 -1.47
CA SER A 608 7.47 -26.19 -2.80
C SER A 608 7.50 -24.80 -3.41
N VAL A 609 7.35 -24.75 -4.73
CA VAL A 609 7.43 -23.49 -5.49
C VAL A 609 6.19 -23.33 -6.37
N ILE A 610 5.64 -22.12 -6.40
CA ILE A 610 4.70 -21.66 -7.44
C ILE A 610 5.42 -20.58 -8.24
N HIS A 611 5.43 -20.69 -9.57
CA HIS A 611 6.08 -19.69 -10.43
C HIS A 611 5.32 -19.48 -11.74
N THR A 612 5.60 -18.36 -12.41
CA THR A 612 5.10 -18.07 -13.75
C THR A 612 6.20 -18.31 -14.77
N ARG A 613 5.85 -18.88 -15.93
CA ARG A 613 6.85 -19.22 -16.95
C ARG A 613 7.38 -17.99 -17.70
N ASP A 614 6.64 -16.89 -17.69
CA ASP A 614 6.95 -15.61 -18.34
C ASP A 614 7.53 -14.55 -17.38
N ASP A 615 7.95 -14.95 -16.17
CA ASP A 615 8.60 -14.03 -15.23
C ASP A 615 9.94 -13.54 -15.78
N PHE A 616 10.12 -12.22 -15.80
CA PHE A 616 11.33 -11.59 -16.32
C PHE A 616 12.51 -11.65 -15.33
N LEU A 617 12.27 -12.05 -14.09
CA LEU A 617 13.34 -12.27 -13.10
C LEU A 617 14.02 -13.63 -13.21
N LEU A 618 13.61 -14.44 -14.19
CA LEU A 618 14.22 -15.73 -14.52
C LEU A 618 14.83 -15.71 -15.92
N ASP A 619 16.04 -16.18 -16.06
CA ASP A 619 16.61 -16.57 -17.34
C ASP A 619 16.24 -18.04 -17.71
N ALA A 620 16.81 -18.56 -18.78
CA ALA A 620 16.55 -19.95 -19.21
C ALA A 620 17.14 -20.97 -18.21
N ASP A 621 18.34 -20.71 -17.72
CA ASP A 621 19.05 -21.59 -16.78
C ASP A 621 18.34 -21.64 -15.43
N ASP A 622 17.74 -20.53 -15.02
CA ASP A 622 16.93 -20.45 -13.79
C ASP A 622 15.66 -21.31 -13.88
N ARG A 623 15.01 -21.31 -15.05
CA ARG A 623 13.83 -22.17 -15.28
C ARG A 623 14.21 -23.65 -15.26
N ASP A 624 15.32 -24.01 -15.88
CA ASP A 624 15.84 -25.39 -15.89
C ASP A 624 16.29 -25.81 -14.48
N PHE A 625 16.91 -24.91 -13.71
CA PHE A 625 17.24 -25.14 -12.31
C PHE A 625 15.97 -25.45 -11.48
N LEU A 626 14.92 -24.64 -11.61
CA LEU A 626 13.66 -24.86 -10.89
C LEU A 626 13.01 -26.18 -11.26
N ASP A 627 12.95 -26.52 -12.56
CA ASP A 627 12.38 -27.78 -13.05
C ASP A 627 13.15 -29.01 -12.50
N ASN A 628 14.48 -28.94 -12.47
CA ASN A 628 15.34 -30.03 -12.03
C ASN A 628 15.40 -30.17 -10.50
N THR A 629 15.33 -29.06 -9.76
CA THR A 629 15.46 -29.06 -8.30
C THR A 629 14.15 -29.44 -7.62
N PHE A 630 13.02 -28.94 -8.10
CA PHE A 630 11.73 -29.15 -7.43
C PHE A 630 10.89 -30.28 -8.03
N GLY A 631 11.06 -30.61 -9.31
CA GLY A 631 10.34 -31.73 -9.94
C GLY A 631 8.82 -31.57 -9.86
N ASP A 632 8.13 -32.44 -9.11
CA ASP A 632 6.68 -32.40 -8.87
C ASP A 632 6.26 -31.38 -7.82
N ARG A 633 7.22 -30.86 -7.04
CA ARG A 633 6.99 -29.81 -6.03
C ARG A 633 6.91 -28.39 -6.62
N ILE A 634 7.11 -28.21 -7.92
CA ILE A 634 6.88 -26.94 -8.59
C ILE A 634 5.54 -26.90 -9.31
N THR A 635 4.89 -25.74 -9.24
CA THR A 635 3.71 -25.43 -10.04
C THR A 635 4.03 -24.23 -10.93
N TRP A 636 3.84 -24.40 -12.23
CA TRP A 636 4.00 -23.36 -13.22
C TRP A 636 2.67 -22.80 -13.66
N PHE A 637 2.57 -21.48 -13.72
CA PHE A 637 1.53 -20.76 -14.44
C PHE A 637 2.08 -20.33 -15.81
N SER A 638 1.28 -20.51 -16.85
CA SER A 638 1.69 -20.16 -18.22
C SER A 638 1.95 -18.66 -18.41
N ALA A 639 1.26 -17.82 -17.64
CA ALA A 639 1.37 -16.37 -17.72
C ALA A 639 1.10 -15.72 -16.36
N GLY A 640 1.43 -14.42 -16.25
CA GLY A 640 1.26 -13.62 -15.05
C GLY A 640 2.52 -12.87 -14.66
N ALA A 641 3.60 -13.08 -15.38
CA ALA A 641 4.89 -12.46 -15.13
C ALA A 641 5.29 -12.51 -13.63
N HIS A 642 5.79 -11.44 -13.03
CA HIS A 642 6.19 -11.45 -11.63
C HIS A 642 5.00 -11.19 -10.70
N CYS A 643 4.39 -12.24 -10.15
CA CYS A 643 3.27 -12.18 -9.20
C CYS A 643 1.93 -11.64 -9.75
N GLY A 644 1.80 -11.33 -11.04
CA GLY A 644 0.59 -10.74 -11.59
C GLY A 644 -0.62 -11.69 -11.67
N MET A 645 -0.44 -13.00 -11.44
CA MET A 645 -1.52 -13.99 -11.41
C MET A 645 -2.24 -14.08 -10.04
N PHE A 646 -1.78 -13.39 -9.00
CA PHE A 646 -2.26 -13.55 -7.62
C PHE A 646 -3.77 -13.36 -7.43
N HIS A 647 -4.41 -12.51 -8.22
CA HIS A 647 -5.84 -12.25 -8.15
C HIS A 647 -6.70 -13.41 -8.72
N THR A 648 -6.09 -14.36 -9.46
CA THR A 648 -6.80 -15.42 -10.18
C THR A 648 -7.28 -16.55 -9.26
N PRO A 649 -8.44 -17.15 -9.54
CA PRO A 649 -8.95 -18.29 -8.76
C PRO A 649 -8.00 -19.50 -8.77
N GLU A 650 -7.33 -19.74 -9.89
CA GLU A 650 -6.38 -20.84 -10.05
C GLU A 650 -5.18 -20.68 -9.13
N PHE A 651 -4.64 -19.47 -9.00
CA PHE A 651 -3.55 -19.19 -8.06
C PHE A 651 -3.99 -19.37 -6.61
N LYS A 652 -5.13 -18.78 -6.22
CA LYS A 652 -5.66 -18.90 -4.86
C LYS A 652 -5.88 -20.38 -4.47
N ARG A 653 -6.46 -21.17 -5.38
CA ARG A 653 -6.64 -22.60 -5.16
C ARG A 653 -5.32 -23.34 -5.00
N GLU A 654 -4.34 -23.06 -5.86
CA GLU A 654 -3.04 -23.74 -5.80
C GLU A 654 -2.27 -23.40 -4.52
N VAL A 655 -2.31 -22.15 -4.06
CA VAL A 655 -1.72 -21.77 -2.76
C VAL A 655 -2.34 -22.58 -1.62
N LEU A 656 -3.66 -22.66 -1.55
CA LEU A 656 -4.36 -23.42 -0.51
C LEU A 656 -4.07 -24.92 -0.59
N ALA A 657 -3.98 -25.49 -1.79
CA ALA A 657 -3.64 -26.89 -2.00
C ALA A 657 -2.18 -27.18 -1.54
N ARG A 658 -1.22 -26.33 -1.94
CA ARG A 658 0.19 -26.48 -1.53
C ARG A 658 0.39 -26.30 -0.03
N LEU A 659 -0.40 -25.45 0.62
CA LEU A 659 -0.41 -25.31 2.08
C LEU A 659 -1.28 -26.37 2.78
N LYS A 660 -1.81 -27.34 2.07
CA LYS A 660 -2.66 -28.44 2.58
C LYS A 660 -3.91 -27.95 3.32
N LEU A 661 -4.43 -26.77 2.93
CA LEU A 661 -5.64 -26.19 3.53
C LEU A 661 -6.93 -26.66 2.84
N ILE A 662 -6.81 -27.17 1.63
CA ILE A 662 -7.88 -27.84 0.87
C ILE A 662 -7.34 -29.16 0.28
N GLU A 663 -8.25 -30.07 -0.07
CA GLU A 663 -7.89 -31.28 -0.82
C GLU A 663 -7.45 -30.92 -2.24
N GLU A 664 -6.48 -31.65 -2.78
CA GLU A 664 -5.90 -31.41 -4.13
C GLU A 664 -6.90 -31.62 -5.27
#